data_9b0421257299a0a1e96c72defd6ad4d8
#
_entry.id   9b0421257299a0a1e96c72defd6ad4d8
#
_cell.length_a   1.000
_cell.length_b   1.000
_cell.length_c   1.000
_cell.angle_alpha   90.00
_cell.angle_beta   90.00
_cell.angle_gamma   90.00
#
_symmetry.space_group_name_H-M   'P 1'
#
loop_
_entity.id
_entity.type
_entity.pdbx_description
1 polymer ?
#
loop_
_entity_poly.entity_id
_entity_poly.type
_entity_poly.pdbx_seq_one_letter_code
_entity_poly.pdbx_strand_id
1 'polypeptide(L)'
;MTEQVNLTGQLKHYFGFDSFKGDQEAIIRNLMSGNDTFVLMPTGGGKSLCYQLPSLIMEGTAIVISPLIALMKNQVDVINGLSESDGVAHYLNSSLNKSAIEKVKNDILNGTTKLLYVAPESLTKEDNVEFLKTVKISFYAIDEAHCISEWGHDFRPEYRRIRPIINEIGVAPVIALTATATDKVRTDIKKNLGIMDAKEFKSSFNRPNLYYEVRPKNKDIDRQIIMFIRQHKGKSGIIYCLSRKKVEELAEVLKANEIKAAPYHAGLDSVTRSQTQDDFLMERIDVIVATIAFGMGIDKPDVRFVIHYDIPKSLEGYYQETGRAGRDGGEGICIAFYARKDLRKLEKFMENKPVAEQDIGRQLLQETAAYAESSVCRRKMLLHYFGEEYHEENCHNCDNCLHPTEKFEAKDALLVVLESVAAVKENFRQEYIIDFVKGRATDDIVSHKHDELEEFGAGEDMDAKVWNPVIRQALIAGYLKKDVENYGLLKLTAAGKRFIKNPESFMIVADKEFSDDFDGAPLSEHNTGALDQTLFSMLKDLRKTVAKKHKLPPYVIFQDISLEQMATMYPVDMQELQNIQGVGAGKAKRYGKEFCKLINQYCEENLIERPEELRVRTVAKKSVLKVSIIQSIDRQIDLDDLAEAKGLDFSELLDEIEAIVYSGTKLNIDYFIEEVVDDDHVDDIYDYFMESDTDDLNAAQDELGEDYNEDEIRLVRIKFLSEQAN
;
A
#
# COMPACT_ATOMS: atom_id res chain seq x y z
N MET A 1 51.39 16.92 12.36
CA MET A 1 50.18 17.74 12.19
C MET A 1 49.60 17.30 10.84
N THR A 2 48.63 16.44 10.85
CA THR A 2 47.88 16.11 9.63
C THR A 2 47.15 17.36 9.19
N GLU A 3 47.48 17.91 8.02
CA GLU A 3 46.72 19.00 7.40
C GLU A 3 45.23 18.59 7.43
N GLN A 4 44.44 19.42 8.05
CA GLN A 4 43.01 19.16 8.18
C GLN A 4 42.40 19.30 6.80
N VAL A 5 42.06 18.18 6.15
CA VAL A 5 41.45 18.13 4.82
C VAL A 5 40.25 19.08 4.76
N ASN A 6 40.26 20.02 3.84
CA ASN A 6 39.14 20.93 3.59
C ASN A 6 37.99 20.18 2.92
N LEU A 7 37.16 19.51 3.72
CA LEU A 7 36.06 18.68 3.22
C LEU A 7 35.01 19.47 2.44
N THR A 8 34.73 20.71 2.81
CA THR A 8 33.79 21.57 2.07
C THR A 8 34.32 21.91 0.69
N GLY A 9 35.65 22.18 0.57
CA GLY A 9 36.30 22.37 -0.74
C GLY A 9 36.24 21.13 -1.61
N GLN A 10 36.44 19.93 -1.02
CA GLN A 10 36.35 18.67 -1.73
C GLN A 10 34.90 18.35 -2.14
N LEU A 11 33.92 18.66 -1.27
CA LEU A 11 32.50 18.51 -1.58
C LEU A 11 32.11 19.36 -2.80
N LYS A 12 32.56 20.61 -2.83
CA LYS A 12 32.32 21.51 -3.98
C LYS A 12 33.01 21.02 -5.25
N HIS A 13 34.24 20.54 -5.12
CA HIS A 13 35.04 20.06 -6.25
C HIS A 13 34.40 18.82 -6.90
N TYR A 14 34.05 17.80 -6.12
CA TYR A 14 33.54 16.52 -6.67
C TYR A 14 32.04 16.53 -6.94
N PHE A 15 31.23 17.20 -6.11
CA PHE A 15 29.76 17.10 -6.14
C PHE A 15 29.06 18.42 -6.46
N GLY A 16 29.79 19.55 -6.50
CA GLY A 16 29.21 20.86 -6.78
C GLY A 16 28.40 21.48 -5.62
N PHE A 17 28.37 20.84 -4.45
CA PHE A 17 27.61 21.34 -3.29
C PHE A 17 28.43 22.31 -2.44
N ASP A 18 27.82 23.41 -1.99
CA ASP A 18 28.49 24.44 -1.18
C ASP A 18 28.53 24.08 0.32
N SER A 19 27.68 23.18 0.80
CA SER A 19 27.59 22.79 2.21
C SER A 19 27.08 21.38 2.42
N PHE A 20 27.47 20.75 3.52
CA PHE A 20 26.96 19.47 3.97
C PHE A 20 25.54 19.60 4.57
N LYS A 21 24.74 18.55 4.47
CA LYS A 21 23.43 18.46 5.12
C LYS A 21 23.58 17.72 6.47
N GLY A 22 23.01 18.31 7.54
CA GLY A 22 23.01 17.68 8.86
C GLY A 22 24.41 17.20 9.29
N ASP A 23 24.52 15.96 9.73
CA ASP A 23 25.75 15.38 10.29
C ASP A 23 26.73 14.83 9.25
N GLN A 24 26.51 15.02 7.93
CA GLN A 24 27.34 14.41 6.87
C GLN A 24 28.84 14.66 7.06
N GLU A 25 29.24 15.90 7.36
CA GLU A 25 30.64 16.24 7.59
C GLU A 25 31.23 15.50 8.80
N ALA A 26 30.49 15.42 9.90
CA ALA A 26 30.92 14.73 11.12
C ALA A 26 31.05 13.22 10.90
N ILE A 27 30.13 12.61 10.11
CA ILE A 27 30.18 11.20 9.69
C ILE A 27 31.46 10.94 8.89
N ILE A 28 31.70 11.74 7.86
CA ILE A 28 32.87 11.61 6.96
C ILE A 28 34.17 11.76 7.76
N ARG A 29 34.28 12.76 8.63
CA ARG A 29 35.45 12.96 9.48
C ARG A 29 35.70 11.78 10.42
N ASN A 30 34.63 11.21 11.02
CA ASN A 30 34.75 10.04 11.90
C ASN A 30 35.30 8.82 11.14
N LEU A 31 34.77 8.55 9.93
CA LEU A 31 35.22 7.45 9.08
C LEU A 31 36.67 7.65 8.63
N MET A 32 37.03 8.84 8.14
CA MET A 32 38.39 9.17 7.71
C MET A 32 39.42 9.14 8.85
N SER A 33 38.97 9.26 10.09
CA SER A 33 39.82 9.09 11.29
C SER A 33 40.06 7.63 11.66
N GLY A 34 39.55 6.66 10.87
CA GLY A 34 39.75 5.25 11.09
C GLY A 34 38.77 4.60 12.07
N ASN A 35 37.67 5.27 12.38
CA ASN A 35 36.68 4.77 13.34
C ASN A 35 35.46 4.11 12.65
N ASP A 36 34.97 3.03 13.23
CA ASP A 36 33.69 2.44 12.83
C ASP A 36 32.55 3.44 13.06
N THR A 37 31.61 3.44 12.11
CA THR A 37 30.55 4.44 12.06
C THR A 37 29.20 3.76 11.79
N PHE A 38 28.19 4.10 12.56
CA PHE A 38 26.81 3.68 12.28
C PHE A 38 25.95 4.89 11.93
N VAL A 39 25.28 4.83 10.76
CA VAL A 39 24.49 5.95 10.23
C VAL A 39 23.05 5.52 10.04
N LEU A 40 22.15 6.17 10.78
CA LEU A 40 20.71 6.05 10.62
C LEU A 40 20.19 7.36 10.03
N MET A 41 19.90 7.37 8.75
CA MET A 41 19.54 8.57 8.01
C MET A 41 18.41 8.25 7.02
N PRO A 42 17.31 9.03 6.98
CA PRO A 42 16.16 8.76 6.13
C PRO A 42 16.52 8.71 4.64
N THR A 43 15.65 8.12 3.84
CA THR A 43 15.75 8.17 2.39
C THR A 43 15.72 9.62 1.91
N GLY A 44 16.61 9.99 0.98
CA GLY A 44 16.78 11.38 0.55
C GLY A 44 17.69 12.23 1.46
N GLY A 45 18.15 11.71 2.59
CA GLY A 45 19.09 12.39 3.50
C GLY A 45 20.53 12.50 2.98
N GLY A 46 20.87 11.85 1.86
CA GLY A 46 22.21 11.89 1.26
C GLY A 46 23.18 10.89 1.88
N LYS A 47 22.71 9.69 2.28
CA LYS A 47 23.54 8.59 2.82
C LYS A 47 24.76 8.27 1.95
N SER A 48 24.56 8.19 0.63
CA SER A 48 25.62 7.79 -0.32
C SER A 48 26.83 8.73 -0.27
N LEU A 49 26.61 10.03 -0.07
CA LEU A 49 27.68 11.01 0.05
C LEU A 49 28.63 10.71 1.22
N CYS A 50 28.10 10.13 2.32
CA CYS A 50 28.88 9.80 3.52
C CYS A 50 29.98 8.76 3.29
N TYR A 51 29.89 7.93 2.22
CA TYR A 51 30.93 7.01 1.83
C TYR A 51 31.56 7.35 0.46
N GLN A 52 30.83 8.01 -0.44
CA GLN A 52 31.36 8.40 -1.76
C GLN A 52 32.47 9.46 -1.65
N LEU A 53 32.23 10.56 -0.92
CA LEU A 53 33.22 11.61 -0.78
C LEU A 53 34.53 11.13 -0.11
N PRO A 54 34.50 10.43 1.04
CA PRO A 54 35.73 9.92 1.65
C PRO A 54 36.47 8.91 0.77
N SER A 55 35.77 8.10 -0.03
CA SER A 55 36.44 7.16 -0.94
C SER A 55 37.26 7.87 -2.03
N LEU A 56 36.80 9.01 -2.52
CA LEU A 56 37.52 9.81 -3.52
C LEU A 56 38.78 10.49 -2.93
N ILE A 57 38.80 10.75 -1.62
CA ILE A 57 39.87 11.47 -0.92
C ILE A 57 40.91 10.50 -0.32
N MET A 58 40.44 9.37 0.24
CA MET A 58 41.31 8.42 0.91
C MET A 58 42.15 7.60 -0.06
N GLU A 59 43.29 7.13 0.43
CA GLU A 59 44.14 6.21 -0.30
C GLU A 59 43.60 4.78 -0.28
N GLY A 60 43.61 4.08 -1.41
CA GLY A 60 43.05 2.73 -1.57
C GLY A 60 41.69 2.73 -2.21
N THR A 61 41.02 1.58 -2.16
CA THR A 61 39.68 1.35 -2.72
C THR A 61 38.67 1.10 -1.60
N ALA A 62 37.57 1.82 -1.57
CA ALA A 62 36.45 1.54 -0.69
C ALA A 62 35.59 0.40 -1.25
N ILE A 63 35.25 -0.57 -0.41
CA ILE A 63 34.34 -1.67 -0.78
C ILE A 63 32.93 -1.32 -0.29
N VAL A 64 32.00 -1.12 -1.23
CA VAL A 64 30.60 -0.81 -0.92
C VAL A 64 29.77 -2.06 -1.14
N ILE A 65 29.24 -2.63 -0.05
CA ILE A 65 28.39 -3.81 -0.10
C ILE A 65 26.94 -3.35 -0.17
N SER A 66 26.26 -3.69 -1.29
CA SER A 66 24.90 -3.25 -1.57
C SER A 66 24.05 -4.42 -2.08
N PRO A 67 22.74 -4.47 -1.76
CA PRO A 67 21.91 -5.65 -2.06
C PRO A 67 21.40 -5.72 -3.50
N LEU A 68 21.57 -4.65 -4.31
CA LEU A 68 20.87 -4.52 -5.58
C LEU A 68 21.79 -4.10 -6.74
N ILE A 69 21.79 -4.93 -7.77
CA ILE A 69 22.59 -4.72 -9.00
C ILE A 69 22.23 -3.41 -9.71
N ALA A 70 20.93 -3.09 -9.82
CA ALA A 70 20.47 -1.87 -10.47
C ALA A 70 20.93 -0.60 -9.74
N LEU A 71 20.89 -0.62 -8.39
CA LEU A 71 21.39 0.48 -7.57
C LEU A 71 22.89 0.69 -7.79
N MET A 72 23.66 -0.38 -7.74
CA MET A 72 25.11 -0.33 -7.96
C MET A 72 25.45 0.33 -9.31
N LYS A 73 24.77 -0.07 -10.40
CA LYS A 73 24.99 0.50 -11.73
C LYS A 73 24.72 2.01 -11.71
N ASN A 74 23.58 2.44 -11.21
CA ASN A 74 23.24 3.87 -11.15
C ASN A 74 24.26 4.67 -10.35
N GLN A 75 24.70 4.17 -9.19
CA GLN A 75 25.69 4.83 -8.34
C GLN A 75 27.06 4.94 -9.05
N VAL A 76 27.47 3.88 -9.75
CA VAL A 76 28.71 3.86 -10.53
C VAL A 76 28.64 4.85 -11.69
N ASP A 77 27.51 4.89 -12.43
CA ASP A 77 27.32 5.79 -13.56
C ASP A 77 27.36 7.26 -13.09
N VAL A 78 26.74 7.57 -11.94
CA VAL A 78 26.78 8.92 -11.34
C VAL A 78 28.22 9.32 -10.97
N ILE A 79 28.97 8.47 -10.26
CA ILE A 79 30.34 8.80 -9.83
C ILE A 79 31.28 8.94 -11.02
N ASN A 80 31.21 8.07 -12.00
CA ASN A 80 32.02 8.17 -13.22
C ASN A 80 31.66 9.43 -14.03
N GLY A 81 30.37 9.83 -14.07
CA GLY A 81 29.93 11.06 -14.72
C GLY A 81 30.37 12.34 -14.01
N LEU A 82 30.68 12.30 -12.71
CA LEU A 82 31.22 13.42 -11.94
C LEU A 82 32.75 13.47 -11.97
N SER A 83 33.43 12.43 -12.42
CA SER A 83 34.89 12.30 -12.38
C SER A 83 35.51 12.67 -13.74
N GLU A 84 36.71 13.27 -13.69
CA GLU A 84 37.44 13.62 -14.89
C GLU A 84 38.07 12.38 -15.63
N SER A 85 38.16 11.24 -14.93
CA SER A 85 38.69 9.97 -15.45
C SER A 85 37.69 8.86 -15.37
N ASP A 86 37.68 7.98 -16.38
CA ASP A 86 36.90 6.76 -16.40
C ASP A 86 37.43 5.71 -15.42
N GLY A 87 36.50 4.90 -14.83
CA GLY A 87 36.87 3.76 -13.98
C GLY A 87 37.16 4.11 -12.53
N VAL A 88 36.79 5.30 -12.08
CA VAL A 88 36.87 5.71 -10.67
C VAL A 88 35.94 4.89 -9.78
N ALA A 89 34.79 4.50 -10.31
CA ALA A 89 33.88 3.57 -9.67
C ALA A 89 33.59 2.38 -10.58
N HIS A 90 33.52 1.20 -9.98
CA HIS A 90 33.12 -0.04 -10.64
C HIS A 90 32.14 -0.83 -9.77
N TYR A 91 31.46 -1.79 -10.39
CA TYR A 91 30.70 -2.81 -9.65
C TYR A 91 31.18 -4.23 -10.02
N LEU A 92 31.05 -5.16 -9.08
CA LEU A 92 31.35 -6.56 -9.27
C LEU A 92 30.14 -7.41 -8.87
N ASN A 93 29.48 -7.98 -9.87
CA ASN A 93 28.30 -8.82 -9.68
C ASN A 93 28.20 -9.91 -10.76
N SER A 94 27.14 -10.72 -10.71
CA SER A 94 26.96 -11.86 -11.62
C SER A 94 26.60 -11.49 -13.07
N SER A 95 26.35 -10.22 -13.37
CA SER A 95 26.01 -9.77 -14.74
C SER A 95 27.23 -9.48 -15.61
N LEU A 96 28.43 -9.38 -15.03
CA LEU A 96 29.63 -9.05 -15.75
C LEU A 96 30.22 -10.27 -16.46
N ASN A 97 30.72 -10.06 -17.70
CA ASN A 97 31.48 -11.05 -18.39
C ASN A 97 32.98 -11.05 -17.93
N LYS A 98 33.74 -12.08 -18.32
CA LYS A 98 35.14 -12.24 -17.88
C LYS A 98 36.04 -11.05 -18.22
N SER A 99 35.90 -10.49 -19.42
CA SER A 99 36.72 -9.34 -19.86
C SER A 99 36.42 -8.09 -19.02
N ALA A 100 35.14 -7.85 -18.68
CA ALA A 100 34.77 -6.74 -17.80
C ALA A 100 35.34 -6.93 -16.39
N ILE A 101 35.30 -8.16 -15.85
CA ILE A 101 35.88 -8.48 -14.53
C ILE A 101 37.39 -8.22 -14.53
N GLU A 102 38.10 -8.62 -15.58
CA GLU A 102 39.56 -8.38 -15.71
C GLU A 102 39.85 -6.87 -15.77
N LYS A 103 39.06 -6.10 -16.52
CA LYS A 103 39.20 -4.64 -16.56
C LYS A 103 39.06 -4.05 -15.16
N VAL A 104 37.99 -4.42 -14.41
CA VAL A 104 37.76 -3.95 -13.05
C VAL A 104 38.97 -4.26 -12.15
N LYS A 105 39.48 -5.51 -12.19
CA LYS A 105 40.65 -5.91 -11.39
C LYS A 105 41.90 -5.09 -11.75
N ASN A 106 42.14 -4.85 -13.01
CA ASN A 106 43.27 -4.05 -13.46
C ASN A 106 43.19 -2.59 -13.02
N ASP A 107 41.99 -1.96 -13.13
CA ASP A 107 41.76 -0.58 -12.71
C ASP A 107 41.94 -0.42 -11.19
N ILE A 108 41.57 -1.44 -10.41
CA ILE A 108 41.80 -1.48 -8.94
C ILE A 108 43.32 -1.56 -8.64
N LEU A 109 44.03 -2.48 -9.28
CA LEU A 109 45.47 -2.66 -9.07
C LEU A 109 46.27 -1.42 -9.47
N ASN A 110 45.86 -0.71 -10.50
CA ASN A 110 46.46 0.55 -10.95
C ASN A 110 46.09 1.73 -10.04
N GLY A 111 45.22 1.57 -9.04
CA GLY A 111 44.77 2.61 -8.10
C GLY A 111 43.81 3.63 -8.71
N THR A 112 43.30 3.39 -9.91
CA THR A 112 42.27 4.23 -10.56
C THR A 112 40.93 4.10 -9.86
N THR A 113 40.53 2.89 -9.47
CA THR A 113 39.24 2.62 -8.81
C THR A 113 39.28 3.03 -7.35
N LYS A 114 38.44 3.96 -7.00
CA LYS A 114 38.24 4.47 -5.62
C LYS A 114 37.06 3.80 -4.92
N LEU A 115 36.01 3.42 -5.68
CA LEU A 115 34.84 2.72 -5.17
C LEU A 115 34.62 1.44 -5.95
N LEU A 116 34.47 0.33 -5.22
CA LEU A 116 34.04 -0.94 -5.76
C LEU A 116 32.73 -1.36 -5.09
N TYR A 117 31.63 -1.34 -5.85
CA TYR A 117 30.34 -1.86 -5.40
C TYR A 117 30.29 -3.38 -5.60
N VAL A 118 29.91 -4.11 -4.55
CA VAL A 118 29.90 -5.58 -4.57
C VAL A 118 28.57 -6.10 -4.02
N ALA A 119 27.96 -7.07 -4.71
CA ALA A 119 26.86 -7.81 -4.14
C ALA A 119 27.36 -8.80 -3.06
N PRO A 120 26.63 -9.02 -1.97
CA PRO A 120 27.03 -9.97 -0.91
C PRO A 120 27.40 -11.36 -1.45
N GLU A 121 26.61 -11.88 -2.42
CA GLU A 121 26.83 -13.17 -3.06
C GLU A 121 28.12 -13.21 -3.89
N SER A 122 28.52 -12.07 -4.44
CA SER A 122 29.76 -11.95 -5.21
C SER A 122 30.98 -11.81 -4.29
N LEU A 123 30.78 -11.18 -3.13
CA LEU A 123 31.82 -11.05 -2.12
C LEU A 123 32.22 -12.41 -1.53
N THR A 124 31.29 -13.39 -1.48
CA THR A 124 31.55 -14.74 -0.93
C THR A 124 32.32 -15.65 -1.88
N LYS A 125 32.59 -15.26 -3.13
CA LYS A 125 33.32 -16.08 -4.09
C LYS A 125 34.81 -16.08 -3.77
N GLU A 126 35.41 -17.24 -3.65
CA GLU A 126 36.81 -17.44 -3.27
C GLU A 126 37.78 -16.60 -4.12
N ASP A 127 37.62 -16.63 -5.48
CA ASP A 127 38.43 -15.83 -6.41
C ASP A 127 38.39 -14.32 -6.14
N ASN A 128 37.24 -13.82 -5.63
CA ASN A 128 37.09 -12.41 -5.31
C ASN A 128 37.73 -12.07 -3.96
N VAL A 129 37.57 -12.96 -2.99
CA VAL A 129 38.19 -12.82 -1.67
C VAL A 129 39.71 -12.82 -1.81
N GLU A 130 40.31 -13.81 -2.52
CA GLU A 130 41.74 -13.88 -2.76
C GLU A 130 42.26 -12.65 -3.50
N PHE A 131 41.54 -12.16 -4.51
CA PHE A 131 41.89 -10.93 -5.16
C PHE A 131 41.90 -9.73 -4.23
N LEU A 132 40.83 -9.56 -3.43
CA LEU A 132 40.68 -8.42 -2.52
C LEU A 132 41.71 -8.42 -1.36
N LYS A 133 42.29 -9.57 -0.98
CA LYS A 133 43.41 -9.64 -0.04
C LYS A 133 44.65 -8.90 -0.57
N THR A 134 44.79 -8.74 -1.89
CA THR A 134 45.90 -8.03 -2.51
C THR A 134 45.69 -6.53 -2.66
N VAL A 135 44.48 -6.04 -2.33
CA VAL A 135 44.06 -4.65 -2.53
C VAL A 135 44.18 -3.87 -1.25
N LYS A 136 44.68 -2.63 -1.34
CA LYS A 136 44.63 -1.68 -0.20
C LYS A 136 43.20 -1.20 -0.02
N ILE A 137 42.52 -1.71 0.97
CA ILE A 137 41.13 -1.30 1.31
C ILE A 137 41.18 -0.04 2.17
N SER A 138 40.45 1.00 1.76
CA SER A 138 40.32 2.24 2.54
C SER A 138 39.31 2.08 3.69
N PHE A 139 38.14 1.52 3.40
CA PHE A 139 37.08 1.19 4.36
C PHE A 139 36.02 0.26 3.69
N TYR A 140 35.14 -0.31 4.50
CA TYR A 140 33.94 -1.03 4.06
C TYR A 140 32.71 -0.19 4.34
N ALA A 141 31.85 -0.02 3.31
CA ALA A 141 30.55 0.60 3.46
C ALA A 141 29.47 -0.48 3.30
N ILE A 142 28.63 -0.65 4.32
CA ILE A 142 27.51 -1.60 4.30
C ILE A 142 26.23 -0.80 4.07
N ASP A 143 25.82 -0.73 2.81
CA ASP A 143 24.59 -0.05 2.43
C ASP A 143 23.38 -0.95 2.70
N GLU A 144 22.24 -0.34 3.00
CA GLU A 144 21.02 -1.01 3.45
C GLU A 144 21.30 -2.06 4.57
N ALA A 145 22.08 -1.64 5.57
CA ALA A 145 22.56 -2.52 6.64
C ALA A 145 21.44 -3.22 7.41
N HIS A 146 20.18 -2.75 7.34
CA HIS A 146 19.03 -3.42 7.93
C HIS A 146 18.79 -4.83 7.36
N CYS A 147 19.31 -5.14 6.16
CA CYS A 147 19.25 -6.47 5.56
C CYS A 147 19.97 -7.56 6.39
N ILE A 148 20.83 -7.18 7.33
CA ILE A 148 21.53 -8.14 8.22
C ILE A 148 20.63 -8.71 9.30
N SER A 149 19.55 -8.02 9.66
CA SER A 149 18.67 -8.32 10.78
C SER A 149 17.43 -9.12 10.36
N GLU A 150 17.16 -10.23 11.06
CA GLU A 150 15.92 -10.99 10.92
C GLU A 150 14.68 -10.19 11.34
N TRP A 151 14.88 -9.16 12.13
CA TRP A 151 13.84 -8.24 12.57
C TRP A 151 13.63 -7.07 11.58
N GLY A 152 14.49 -7.00 10.56
CA GLY A 152 14.34 -6.03 9.48
C GLY A 152 13.28 -6.48 8.45
N HIS A 153 12.71 -5.55 7.75
CA HIS A 153 11.66 -5.80 6.75
C HIS A 153 12.16 -6.49 5.45
N ASP A 154 13.48 -6.49 5.21
CA ASP A 154 14.15 -7.13 4.04
C ASP A 154 15.39 -7.91 4.49
N PHE A 155 15.18 -8.94 5.33
CA PHE A 155 16.27 -9.80 5.79
C PHE A 155 16.89 -10.58 4.64
N ARG A 156 18.25 -10.60 4.60
CA ARG A 156 19.05 -11.34 3.62
C ARG A 156 20.15 -12.12 4.33
N PRO A 157 20.09 -13.46 4.34
CA PRO A 157 21.05 -14.31 5.06
C PRO A 157 22.50 -14.04 4.66
N GLU A 158 22.76 -13.63 3.39
CA GLU A 158 24.09 -13.35 2.85
C GLU A 158 24.76 -12.18 3.60
N TYR A 159 24.01 -11.22 4.11
CA TYR A 159 24.54 -10.10 4.89
C TYR A 159 25.19 -10.55 6.22
N ARG A 160 24.77 -11.66 6.81
CA ARG A 160 25.40 -12.21 8.03
C ARG A 160 26.78 -12.77 7.79
N ARG A 161 27.15 -13.03 6.52
CA ARG A 161 28.48 -13.53 6.14
C ARG A 161 29.49 -12.40 5.95
N ILE A 162 29.06 -11.13 5.93
CA ILE A 162 29.92 -9.96 5.63
C ILE A 162 31.05 -9.85 6.62
N ARG A 163 30.81 -9.93 7.92
CA ARG A 163 31.86 -9.75 8.93
C ARG A 163 32.96 -10.82 8.86
N PRO A 164 32.65 -12.12 8.79
CA PRO A 164 33.66 -13.16 8.54
C PRO A 164 34.52 -12.87 7.30
N ILE A 165 33.92 -12.43 6.21
CA ILE A 165 34.63 -12.12 4.96
C ILE A 165 35.52 -10.89 5.09
N ILE A 166 35.07 -9.82 5.75
CA ILE A 166 35.90 -8.65 6.07
C ILE A 166 37.14 -9.07 6.87
N ASN A 167 36.99 -9.94 7.86
CA ASN A 167 38.11 -10.44 8.66
C ASN A 167 39.10 -11.28 7.84
N GLU A 168 38.62 -11.94 6.79
CA GLU A 168 39.46 -12.74 5.89
C GLU A 168 40.21 -11.87 4.87
N ILE A 169 39.56 -10.87 4.26
CA ILE A 169 40.16 -9.94 3.30
C ILE A 169 41.17 -9.02 3.97
N GLY A 170 40.80 -8.40 5.07
CA GLY A 170 41.63 -7.46 5.83
C GLY A 170 40.80 -6.44 6.58
N VAL A 171 41.21 -6.15 7.82
CA VAL A 171 40.49 -5.23 8.70
C VAL A 171 40.70 -3.78 8.24
N ALA A 172 39.60 -3.08 8.02
CA ALA A 172 39.53 -1.65 7.75
C ALA A 172 38.27 -1.07 8.44
N PRO A 173 38.16 0.25 8.60
CA PRO A 173 36.98 0.88 9.19
C PRO A 173 35.70 0.47 8.47
N VAL A 174 34.61 0.30 9.24
CA VAL A 174 33.28 -0.06 8.70
C VAL A 174 32.33 1.11 8.90
N ILE A 175 31.65 1.51 7.85
CA ILE A 175 30.49 2.39 7.92
C ILE A 175 29.24 1.61 7.54
N ALA A 176 28.30 1.45 8.48
CA ALA A 176 27.01 0.82 8.25
C ALA A 176 25.92 1.88 8.12
N LEU A 177 25.18 1.85 7.01
CA LEU A 177 24.17 2.86 6.69
C LEU A 177 22.81 2.19 6.45
N THR A 178 21.77 2.80 7.00
CA THR A 178 20.39 2.38 6.71
C THR A 178 19.42 3.55 6.83
N ALA A 179 18.29 3.45 6.14
CA ALA A 179 17.21 4.43 6.24
C ALA A 179 16.22 4.09 7.35
N THR A 180 16.12 2.82 7.73
CA THR A 180 15.08 2.30 8.62
C THR A 180 15.71 1.29 9.58
N ALA A 181 15.70 1.59 10.85
CA ALA A 181 16.09 0.64 11.88
C ALA A 181 15.48 1.04 13.24
N THR A 182 14.67 0.16 13.80
CA THR A 182 14.26 0.23 15.20
C THR A 182 15.47 -0.04 16.11
N ASP A 183 15.37 0.25 17.39
CA ASP A 183 16.47 0.04 18.34
C ASP A 183 16.98 -1.42 18.35
N LYS A 184 16.04 -2.38 18.19
CA LYS A 184 16.37 -3.81 18.08
C LYS A 184 17.18 -4.13 16.81
N VAL A 185 16.72 -3.65 15.66
CA VAL A 185 17.40 -3.82 14.36
C VAL A 185 18.78 -3.17 14.41
N ARG A 186 18.91 -1.98 15.00
CA ARG A 186 20.19 -1.27 15.17
C ARG A 186 21.18 -2.08 16.00
N THR A 187 20.76 -2.61 17.14
CA THR A 187 21.60 -3.45 18.00
C THR A 187 22.03 -4.72 17.28
N ASP A 188 21.13 -5.36 16.55
CA ASP A 188 21.42 -6.58 15.79
C ASP A 188 22.42 -6.33 14.66
N ILE A 189 22.28 -5.21 13.91
CA ILE A 189 23.25 -4.79 12.89
C ILE A 189 24.65 -4.63 13.51
N LYS A 190 24.77 -3.85 14.57
CA LYS A 190 26.06 -3.58 15.23
C LYS A 190 26.71 -4.85 15.75
N LYS A 191 25.93 -5.76 16.32
CA LYS A 191 26.39 -7.06 16.83
C LYS A 191 26.90 -7.95 15.69
N ASN A 192 26.15 -8.11 14.62
CA ASN A 192 26.52 -8.97 13.49
C ASN A 192 27.72 -8.43 12.70
N LEU A 193 27.87 -7.10 12.61
CA LEU A 193 29.04 -6.47 11.99
C LEU A 193 30.24 -6.34 12.94
N GLY A 194 30.09 -6.66 14.24
CA GLY A 194 31.15 -6.54 15.24
C GLY A 194 31.62 -5.08 15.46
N ILE A 195 30.70 -4.12 15.36
CA ILE A 195 30.95 -2.67 15.51
C ILE A 195 30.16 -2.08 16.69
N MET A 196 30.10 -2.80 17.82
CA MET A 196 29.31 -2.38 18.99
C MET A 196 29.70 -0.99 19.49
N ASP A 197 30.98 -0.63 19.40
CA ASP A 197 31.53 0.66 19.85
C ASP A 197 31.52 1.73 18.75
N ALA A 198 30.91 1.46 17.59
CA ALA A 198 30.80 2.42 16.50
C ALA A 198 30.09 3.70 16.94
N LYS A 199 30.62 4.84 16.52
CA LYS A 199 29.95 6.12 16.73
C LYS A 199 28.66 6.17 15.94
N GLU A 200 27.55 6.43 16.63
CA GLU A 200 26.23 6.53 16.03
C GLU A 200 25.88 7.95 15.61
N PHE A 201 25.37 8.09 14.41
CA PHE A 201 24.78 9.31 13.90
C PHE A 201 23.32 9.03 13.51
N LYS A 202 22.39 9.71 14.15
CA LYS A 202 20.95 9.52 13.93
C LYS A 202 20.34 10.83 13.46
N SER A 203 19.93 10.87 12.20
CA SER A 203 19.12 11.96 11.66
C SER A 203 17.65 11.73 11.98
N SER A 204 16.87 12.81 12.09
CA SER A 204 15.43 12.71 12.28
C SER A 204 14.76 11.98 11.11
N PHE A 205 13.76 11.15 11.45
CA PHE A 205 12.87 10.51 10.47
C PHE A 205 11.80 11.47 9.94
N ASN A 206 11.71 12.67 10.50
CA ASN A 206 10.71 13.63 10.07
C ASN A 206 10.95 14.11 8.64
N ARG A 207 9.94 13.98 7.80
CA ARG A 207 9.89 14.49 6.43
C ARG A 207 8.78 15.54 6.33
N PRO A 208 9.04 16.80 6.75
CA PRO A 208 8.00 17.83 6.84
C PRO A 208 7.36 18.15 5.48
N ASN A 209 8.07 17.91 4.39
CA ASN A 209 7.60 18.13 3.02
C ASN A 209 6.66 17.04 2.49
N LEU A 210 6.41 15.97 3.24
CA LEU A 210 5.51 14.90 2.81
C LEU A 210 4.14 15.04 3.49
N TYR A 211 3.09 15.06 2.68
CA TYR A 211 1.71 14.92 3.12
C TYR A 211 1.35 13.44 3.22
N TYR A 212 0.67 13.04 4.31
CA TYR A 212 0.24 11.65 4.52
C TYR A 212 -1.28 11.56 4.64
N GLU A 213 -1.87 10.62 3.91
CA GLU A 213 -3.31 10.37 3.93
C GLU A 213 -3.62 8.88 3.82
N VAL A 214 -4.64 8.42 4.57
CA VAL A 214 -5.20 7.07 4.45
C VAL A 214 -6.66 7.18 4.05
N ARG A 215 -7.01 6.55 2.92
CA ARG A 215 -8.36 6.51 2.34
C ARG A 215 -8.97 5.12 2.45
N PRO A 216 -10.30 5.00 2.63
CA PRO A 216 -10.97 3.72 2.52
C PRO A 216 -10.83 3.15 1.10
N LYS A 217 -10.58 1.85 1.01
CA LYS A 217 -10.51 1.13 -0.25
C LYS A 217 -11.90 0.66 -0.66
N ASN A 218 -12.44 1.22 -1.71
CA ASN A 218 -13.76 0.93 -2.24
C ASN A 218 -13.72 0.56 -3.74
N LYS A 219 -14.88 0.34 -4.37
CA LYS A 219 -14.99 -0.01 -5.81
C LYS A 219 -14.47 1.10 -6.74
N ASP A 220 -14.44 2.36 -6.28
CA ASP A 220 -14.07 3.54 -7.08
C ASP A 220 -12.58 3.91 -6.99
N ILE A 221 -11.74 3.07 -6.40
CA ILE A 221 -10.32 3.38 -6.17
C ILE A 221 -9.58 3.73 -7.47
N ASP A 222 -9.81 2.99 -8.56
CA ASP A 222 -9.16 3.24 -9.85
C ASP A 222 -9.54 4.63 -10.38
N ARG A 223 -10.81 5.02 -10.24
CA ARG A 223 -11.32 6.35 -10.58
C ARG A 223 -10.69 7.45 -9.72
N GLN A 224 -10.63 7.25 -8.40
CA GLN A 224 -10.01 8.21 -7.49
C GLN A 224 -8.53 8.45 -7.85
N ILE A 225 -7.80 7.38 -8.20
CA ILE A 225 -6.40 7.47 -8.64
C ILE A 225 -6.29 8.26 -9.95
N ILE A 226 -7.14 7.98 -10.93
CA ILE A 226 -7.12 8.69 -12.21
C ILE A 226 -7.41 10.19 -12.02
N MET A 227 -8.43 10.51 -11.22
CA MET A 227 -8.76 11.92 -10.92
C MET A 227 -7.61 12.62 -10.21
N PHE A 228 -7.01 11.97 -9.22
CA PHE A 228 -5.85 12.50 -8.51
C PHE A 228 -4.68 12.80 -9.47
N ILE A 229 -4.34 11.86 -10.35
CA ILE A 229 -3.25 12.04 -11.32
C ILE A 229 -3.56 13.19 -12.30
N ARG A 230 -4.81 13.31 -12.75
CA ARG A 230 -5.24 14.41 -13.64
C ARG A 230 -5.08 15.79 -12.98
N GLN A 231 -5.43 15.90 -11.69
CA GLN A 231 -5.19 17.13 -10.91
C GLN A 231 -3.68 17.43 -10.73
N HIS A 232 -2.82 16.41 -10.86
CA HIS A 232 -1.37 16.51 -10.76
C HIS A 232 -0.67 16.24 -12.09
N LYS A 233 -1.30 16.64 -13.22
CA LYS A 233 -0.81 16.42 -14.58
C LYS A 233 0.65 16.87 -14.75
N GLY A 234 1.48 16.03 -15.37
CA GLY A 234 2.89 16.29 -15.59
C GLY A 234 3.77 16.14 -14.35
N LYS A 235 3.24 15.60 -13.23
CA LYS A 235 4.00 15.26 -12.04
C LYS A 235 4.36 13.78 -12.05
N SER A 236 5.59 13.47 -11.68
CA SER A 236 6.06 12.08 -11.58
C SER A 236 5.51 11.40 -10.33
N GLY A 237 5.04 10.16 -10.46
CA GLY A 237 4.47 9.40 -9.36
C GLY A 237 4.70 7.90 -9.42
N ILE A 238 4.55 7.25 -8.27
CA ILE A 238 4.66 5.80 -8.12
C ILE A 238 3.40 5.26 -7.47
N ILE A 239 2.85 4.17 -8.00
CA ILE A 239 1.69 3.48 -7.44
C ILE A 239 2.10 2.05 -7.08
N TYR A 240 2.00 1.69 -5.80
CA TYR A 240 2.33 0.36 -5.31
C TYR A 240 1.10 -0.53 -5.23
N CYS A 241 1.18 -1.71 -5.84
CA CYS A 241 0.17 -2.77 -5.79
C CYS A 241 0.77 -4.07 -5.26
N LEU A 242 -0.03 -4.88 -4.58
CA LEU A 242 0.41 -6.14 -3.99
C LEU A 242 0.69 -7.22 -5.05
N SER A 243 -0.10 -7.28 -6.13
CA SER A 243 -0.02 -8.33 -7.14
C SER A 243 0.45 -7.82 -8.50
N ARG A 244 1.21 -8.67 -9.23
CA ARG A 244 1.66 -8.40 -10.61
C ARG A 244 0.47 -8.13 -11.54
N LYS A 245 -0.57 -8.95 -11.43
CA LYS A 245 -1.80 -8.81 -12.21
C LYS A 245 -2.44 -7.42 -12.05
N LYS A 246 -2.56 -6.94 -10.79
CA LYS A 246 -3.14 -5.60 -10.54
C LYS A 246 -2.24 -4.49 -11.06
N VAL A 247 -0.92 -4.65 -11.03
CA VAL A 247 0.04 -3.71 -11.63
C VAL A 247 -0.21 -3.54 -13.12
N GLU A 248 -0.33 -4.66 -13.85
CA GLU A 248 -0.59 -4.65 -15.30
C GLU A 248 -1.98 -4.04 -15.61
N GLU A 249 -3.02 -4.51 -14.93
CA GLU A 249 -4.40 -4.01 -15.10
C GLU A 249 -4.50 -2.51 -14.86
N LEU A 250 -3.94 -2.00 -13.77
CA LEU A 250 -4.01 -0.58 -13.43
C LEU A 250 -3.19 0.27 -14.41
N ALA A 251 -2.01 -0.20 -14.84
CA ALA A 251 -1.22 0.50 -15.85
C ALA A 251 -1.97 0.64 -17.17
N GLU A 252 -2.70 -0.41 -17.61
CA GLU A 252 -3.53 -0.35 -18.82
C GLU A 252 -4.73 0.61 -18.65
N VAL A 253 -5.38 0.60 -17.48
CA VAL A 253 -6.46 1.56 -17.16
C VAL A 253 -5.94 2.99 -17.21
N LEU A 254 -4.76 3.27 -16.67
CA LEU A 254 -4.13 4.59 -16.71
C LEU A 254 -3.81 5.02 -18.14
N LYS A 255 -3.23 4.14 -18.96
CA LYS A 255 -2.94 4.40 -20.38
C LYS A 255 -4.22 4.70 -21.17
N ALA A 256 -5.29 3.93 -20.96
CA ALA A 256 -6.58 4.17 -21.60
C ALA A 256 -7.17 5.56 -21.26
N ASN A 257 -6.78 6.12 -20.11
CA ASN A 257 -7.14 7.46 -19.65
C ASN A 257 -6.09 8.53 -20.00
N GLU A 258 -5.23 8.27 -21.00
CA GLU A 258 -4.23 9.19 -21.53
C GLU A 258 -3.14 9.59 -20.51
N ILE A 259 -2.93 8.77 -19.48
CA ILE A 259 -1.85 8.93 -18.51
C ILE A 259 -0.65 8.11 -19.00
N LYS A 260 0.52 8.75 -19.10
CA LYS A 260 1.78 8.09 -19.46
C LYS A 260 2.24 7.19 -18.30
N ALA A 261 1.72 5.97 -18.25
CA ALA A 261 2.00 5.01 -17.20
C ALA A 261 2.66 3.74 -17.75
N ALA A 262 3.48 3.06 -16.93
CA ALA A 262 4.02 1.76 -17.25
C ALA A 262 4.02 0.82 -16.04
N PRO A 263 3.85 -0.51 -16.27
CA PRO A 263 3.95 -1.50 -15.22
C PRO A 263 5.40 -1.83 -14.90
N TYR A 264 5.69 -2.16 -13.62
CA TYR A 264 6.99 -2.64 -13.18
C TYR A 264 6.87 -3.72 -12.10
N HIS A 265 7.34 -4.93 -12.37
CA HIS A 265 7.38 -6.02 -11.40
C HIS A 265 8.43 -7.08 -11.78
N ALA A 266 8.79 -7.94 -10.84
CA ALA A 266 9.83 -8.96 -11.02
C ALA A 266 9.52 -10.02 -12.11
N GLY A 267 8.27 -10.13 -12.55
CA GLY A 267 7.87 -11.04 -13.64
C GLY A 267 8.17 -10.52 -15.05
N LEU A 268 8.50 -9.23 -15.19
CA LEU A 268 8.95 -8.67 -16.47
C LEU A 268 10.41 -9.09 -16.74
N ASP A 269 10.77 -9.24 -18.01
CA ASP A 269 12.15 -9.48 -18.40
C ASP A 269 13.08 -8.32 -18.03
N SER A 270 14.37 -8.58 -17.97
CA SER A 270 15.36 -7.59 -17.50
C SER A 270 15.50 -6.37 -18.43
N VAL A 271 15.28 -6.57 -19.74
CA VAL A 271 15.39 -5.48 -20.73
C VAL A 271 14.20 -4.53 -20.56
N THR A 272 12.99 -5.05 -20.51
CA THR A 272 11.77 -4.27 -20.26
C THR A 272 11.86 -3.51 -18.95
N ARG A 273 12.34 -4.14 -17.86
CA ARG A 273 12.52 -3.46 -16.57
C ARG A 273 13.50 -2.30 -16.66
N SER A 274 14.66 -2.51 -17.30
CA SER A 274 15.66 -1.46 -17.47
C SER A 274 15.10 -0.31 -18.32
N GLN A 275 14.43 -0.62 -19.42
CA GLN A 275 13.84 0.40 -20.31
C GLN A 275 12.77 1.21 -19.58
N THR A 276 11.86 0.56 -18.82
CA THR A 276 10.81 1.25 -18.04
C THR A 276 11.41 2.19 -16.99
N GLN A 277 12.50 1.76 -16.34
CA GLN A 277 13.22 2.59 -15.39
C GLN A 277 13.87 3.80 -16.06
N ASP A 278 14.56 3.60 -17.20
CA ASP A 278 15.16 4.67 -17.96
C ASP A 278 14.12 5.66 -18.49
N ASP A 279 12.97 5.16 -18.97
CA ASP A 279 11.86 5.99 -19.46
C ASP A 279 11.26 6.85 -18.34
N PHE A 280 11.19 6.33 -17.11
CA PHE A 280 10.74 7.10 -15.95
C PHE A 280 11.76 8.17 -15.53
N LEU A 281 13.05 7.83 -15.52
CA LEU A 281 14.12 8.78 -15.21
C LEU A 281 14.20 9.90 -16.25
N MET A 282 13.99 9.56 -17.55
CA MET A 282 14.01 10.51 -18.67
C MET A 282 12.67 11.20 -18.93
N GLU A 283 11.72 11.09 -18.02
CA GLU A 283 10.40 11.76 -18.09
C GLU A 283 9.55 11.39 -19.32
N ARG A 284 9.81 10.24 -19.93
CA ARG A 284 8.97 9.69 -21.01
C ARG A 284 7.69 9.07 -20.45
N ILE A 285 7.75 8.64 -19.20
CA ILE A 285 6.66 8.09 -18.40
C ILE A 285 6.51 8.95 -17.15
N ASP A 286 5.27 9.36 -16.85
CA ASP A 286 4.94 10.17 -15.67
C ASP A 286 4.67 9.30 -14.45
N VAL A 287 4.09 8.09 -14.63
CA VAL A 287 3.63 7.23 -13.55
C VAL A 287 4.13 5.79 -13.72
N ILE A 288 4.73 5.26 -12.67
CA ILE A 288 5.03 3.83 -12.57
C ILE A 288 3.99 3.15 -11.69
N VAL A 289 3.38 2.08 -12.20
CA VAL A 289 2.57 1.16 -11.40
C VAL A 289 3.42 -0.06 -11.10
N ALA A 290 3.65 -0.37 -9.82
CA ALA A 290 4.66 -1.36 -9.47
C ALA A 290 4.27 -2.25 -8.28
N THR A 291 4.92 -3.41 -8.20
CA THR A 291 5.07 -4.12 -6.93
C THR A 291 6.27 -3.54 -6.16
N ILE A 292 6.52 -4.06 -4.95
CA ILE A 292 7.72 -3.72 -4.14
C ILE A 292 9.05 -3.93 -4.90
N ALA A 293 9.03 -4.65 -6.04
CA ALA A 293 10.20 -4.81 -6.90
C ALA A 293 10.71 -3.49 -7.51
N PHE A 294 9.83 -2.48 -7.66
CA PHE A 294 10.20 -1.10 -7.98
C PHE A 294 10.52 -0.37 -6.68
N GLY A 295 11.59 -0.76 -6.06
CA GLY A 295 11.90 -0.33 -4.71
C GLY A 295 13.30 0.24 -4.60
N MET A 296 14.16 -0.47 -3.89
CA MET A 296 15.54 -0.07 -3.66
C MET A 296 16.26 0.19 -4.99
N GLY A 297 16.94 1.33 -5.11
CA GLY A 297 17.77 1.65 -6.29
C GLY A 297 17.23 2.69 -7.27
N ILE A 298 16.04 3.23 -7.04
CA ILE A 298 15.50 4.30 -7.86
C ILE A 298 15.78 5.62 -7.18
N ASP A 299 16.54 6.46 -7.85
CA ASP A 299 16.95 7.77 -7.36
C ASP A 299 16.47 8.90 -8.27
N LYS A 300 15.14 8.97 -8.48
CA LYS A 300 14.47 10.12 -9.10
C LYS A 300 14.11 11.11 -7.98
N PRO A 301 14.69 12.31 -7.95
CA PRO A 301 14.54 13.23 -6.83
C PRO A 301 13.16 13.90 -6.78
N ASP A 302 12.52 14.07 -7.92
CA ASP A 302 11.32 14.89 -8.16
C ASP A 302 10.03 14.07 -8.26
N VAL A 303 9.95 12.90 -7.63
CA VAL A 303 8.69 12.16 -7.46
C VAL A 303 7.76 12.99 -6.58
N ARG A 304 6.56 13.31 -7.07
CA ARG A 304 5.61 14.19 -6.37
C ARG A 304 4.51 13.44 -5.64
N PHE A 305 4.23 12.20 -6.00
CA PHE A 305 3.28 11.40 -5.24
C PHE A 305 3.67 9.93 -5.21
N VAL A 306 3.32 9.30 -4.09
CA VAL A 306 3.39 7.85 -3.89
C VAL A 306 2.02 7.38 -3.41
N ILE A 307 1.42 6.48 -4.17
CA ILE A 307 0.11 5.91 -3.85
C ILE A 307 0.27 4.43 -3.55
N HIS A 308 -0.24 3.98 -2.42
CA HIS A 308 -0.38 2.58 -2.09
C HIS A 308 -1.81 2.13 -2.42
N TYR A 309 -1.95 1.39 -3.51
CA TYR A 309 -3.21 0.72 -3.87
C TYR A 309 -3.60 -0.33 -2.84
N ASP A 310 -2.59 -1.02 -2.34
CA ASP A 310 -2.67 -1.97 -1.23
C ASP A 310 -1.70 -1.51 -0.14
N ILE A 311 -2.12 -1.61 1.13
CA ILE A 311 -1.26 -1.24 2.24
C ILE A 311 -0.04 -2.18 2.32
N PRO A 312 1.16 -1.68 2.61
CA PRO A 312 2.35 -2.52 2.72
C PRO A 312 2.34 -3.40 3.97
N LYS A 313 3.27 -4.37 4.01
CA LYS A 313 3.35 -5.37 5.09
C LYS A 313 3.86 -4.79 6.42
N SER A 314 4.54 -3.65 6.38
CA SER A 314 5.13 -3.02 7.56
C SER A 314 5.23 -1.51 7.39
N LEU A 315 5.33 -0.80 8.51
CA LEU A 315 5.54 0.65 8.52
C LEU A 315 6.93 1.05 8.03
N GLU A 316 7.94 0.19 8.18
CA GLU A 316 9.26 0.42 7.59
C GLU A 316 9.18 0.43 6.06
N GLY A 317 8.52 -0.57 5.48
CA GLY A 317 8.26 -0.63 4.03
C GLY A 317 7.50 0.60 3.56
N TYR A 318 6.41 0.96 4.26
CA TYR A 318 5.63 2.16 3.99
C TYR A 318 6.48 3.44 4.02
N TYR A 319 7.29 3.60 5.07
CA TYR A 319 8.18 4.76 5.20
C TYR A 319 9.25 4.80 4.10
N GLN A 320 9.82 3.66 3.75
CA GLN A 320 10.82 3.55 2.69
C GLN A 320 10.23 3.88 1.31
N GLU A 321 9.01 3.38 1.02
CA GLU A 321 8.30 3.60 -0.23
C GLU A 321 7.79 5.05 -0.35
N THR A 322 7.15 5.59 0.68
CA THR A 322 6.73 6.99 0.73
C THR A 322 7.92 7.96 0.70
N GLY A 323 9.05 7.56 1.28
CA GLY A 323 10.30 8.32 1.29
C GLY A 323 10.91 8.56 -0.10
N ARG A 324 10.35 7.96 -1.17
CA ARG A 324 10.72 8.25 -2.56
C ARG A 324 10.19 9.58 -3.04
N ALA A 325 9.07 10.04 -2.46
CA ALA A 325 8.52 11.35 -2.78
C ALA A 325 9.39 12.49 -2.22
N GLY A 326 9.52 13.56 -2.98
CA GLY A 326 10.14 14.82 -2.56
C GLY A 326 11.57 14.69 -2.02
N ARG A 327 12.44 13.88 -2.65
CA ARG A 327 13.85 13.75 -2.25
C ARG A 327 14.64 15.03 -2.44
N ASP A 328 14.24 15.85 -3.38
CA ASP A 328 14.79 17.18 -3.64
C ASP A 328 14.38 18.25 -2.60
N GLY A 329 13.55 17.88 -1.63
CA GLY A 329 12.98 18.77 -0.63
C GLY A 329 11.66 19.42 -1.06
N GLY A 330 11.23 19.22 -2.30
CA GLY A 330 9.91 19.64 -2.78
C GLY A 330 8.78 18.87 -2.13
N GLU A 331 7.56 19.37 -2.24
CA GLU A 331 6.36 18.74 -1.70
C GLU A 331 6.13 17.36 -2.31
N GLY A 332 5.67 16.41 -1.48
CA GLY A 332 5.30 15.08 -1.88
C GLY A 332 4.00 14.62 -1.21
N ILE A 333 3.14 13.93 -1.94
CA ILE A 333 1.84 13.45 -1.47
C ILE A 333 1.91 11.93 -1.36
N CYS A 334 1.57 11.40 -0.18
CA CYS A 334 1.58 9.98 0.12
C CYS A 334 0.15 9.54 0.50
N ILE A 335 -0.49 8.74 -0.37
CA ILE A 335 -1.84 8.24 -0.15
C ILE A 335 -1.79 6.73 0.00
N ALA A 336 -2.41 6.18 1.03
CA ALA A 336 -2.60 4.75 1.20
C ALA A 336 -4.09 4.40 1.18
N PHE A 337 -4.49 3.45 0.34
CA PHE A 337 -5.83 2.87 0.38
C PHE A 337 -5.83 1.66 1.30
N TYR A 338 -6.79 1.62 2.22
CA TYR A 338 -6.87 0.61 3.26
C TYR A 338 -8.26 -0.03 3.34
N ALA A 339 -8.28 -1.36 3.47
CA ALA A 339 -9.42 -2.15 3.88
C ALA A 339 -8.93 -3.31 4.76
N ARG A 340 -9.67 -3.68 5.81
CA ARG A 340 -9.30 -4.79 6.72
C ARG A 340 -9.08 -6.11 6.00
N LYS A 341 -9.84 -6.39 4.94
CA LYS A 341 -9.65 -7.60 4.10
C LYS A 341 -8.26 -7.71 3.47
N ASP A 342 -7.55 -6.58 3.26
CA ASP A 342 -6.21 -6.64 2.71
C ASP A 342 -5.21 -7.25 3.72
N LEU A 343 -5.45 -7.11 5.02
CA LEU A 343 -4.65 -7.77 6.06
C LEU A 343 -4.72 -9.29 5.93
N ARG A 344 -5.93 -9.85 5.73
CA ARG A 344 -6.11 -11.31 5.54
C ARG A 344 -5.36 -11.83 4.32
N LYS A 345 -5.30 -11.03 3.23
CA LYS A 345 -4.49 -11.38 2.04
C LYS A 345 -3.00 -11.39 2.36
N LEU A 346 -2.53 -10.40 3.13
CA LEU A 346 -1.13 -10.30 3.53
C LEU A 346 -0.74 -11.43 4.50
N GLU A 347 -1.63 -11.83 5.40
CA GLU A 347 -1.44 -13.00 6.29
C GLU A 347 -1.28 -14.30 5.50
N LYS A 348 -2.09 -14.54 4.46
CA LYS A 348 -1.96 -15.72 3.59
C LYS A 348 -0.57 -15.85 2.94
N PHE A 349 0.10 -14.74 2.62
CA PHE A 349 1.47 -14.81 2.10
C PHE A 349 2.50 -15.26 3.13
N MET A 350 2.15 -15.30 4.41
CA MET A 350 3.03 -15.73 5.50
C MET A 350 2.80 -17.17 5.93
N GLU A 351 1.68 -17.81 5.55
CA GLU A 351 1.29 -19.16 5.99
C GLU A 351 2.34 -20.24 5.71
N ASN A 352 3.15 -20.07 4.67
CA ASN A 352 4.21 -21.02 4.29
C ASN A 352 5.59 -20.70 4.89
N LYS A 353 5.68 -19.71 5.80
CA LYS A 353 6.92 -19.31 6.44
C LYS A 353 7.11 -20.02 7.79
N PRO A 354 8.35 -20.10 8.32
CA PRO A 354 8.59 -20.56 9.70
C PRO A 354 7.73 -19.80 10.71
N VAL A 355 7.27 -20.48 11.77
CA VAL A 355 6.36 -19.93 12.79
C VAL A 355 6.89 -18.60 13.37
N ALA A 356 8.18 -18.52 13.67
CA ALA A 356 8.79 -17.30 14.20
C ALA A 356 8.68 -16.12 13.22
N GLU A 357 8.81 -16.36 11.91
CA GLU A 357 8.63 -15.32 10.89
C GLU A 357 7.15 -14.93 10.73
N GLN A 358 6.22 -15.88 10.89
CA GLN A 358 4.79 -15.59 10.89
C GLN A 358 4.41 -14.66 12.03
N ASP A 359 4.92 -14.91 13.25
CA ASP A 359 4.63 -14.09 14.42
C ASP A 359 5.15 -12.67 14.27
N ILE A 360 6.38 -12.52 13.78
CA ILE A 360 6.95 -11.19 13.45
C ILE A 360 6.09 -10.50 12.38
N GLY A 361 5.74 -11.22 11.33
CA GLY A 361 4.93 -10.68 10.24
C GLY A 361 3.55 -10.22 10.69
N ARG A 362 2.86 -10.97 11.55
CA ARG A 362 1.58 -10.56 12.15
C ARG A 362 1.71 -9.28 12.97
N GLN A 363 2.77 -9.18 13.79
CA GLN A 363 3.02 -7.98 14.58
C GLN A 363 3.23 -6.75 13.68
N LEU A 364 4.01 -6.85 12.59
CA LEU A 364 4.23 -5.76 11.65
C LEU A 364 2.92 -5.35 10.95
N LEU A 365 2.07 -6.32 10.58
CA LEU A 365 0.74 -6.05 10.01
C LEU A 365 -0.18 -5.34 11.00
N GLN A 366 -0.18 -5.73 12.26
CA GLN A 366 -0.97 -5.07 13.31
C GLN A 366 -0.54 -3.60 13.50
N GLU A 367 0.77 -3.30 13.49
CA GLU A 367 1.27 -1.92 13.55
C GLU A 367 0.83 -1.10 12.33
N THR A 368 0.83 -1.73 11.15
CA THR A 368 0.39 -1.07 9.91
C THR A 368 -1.13 -0.82 9.92
N ALA A 369 -1.92 -1.76 10.39
CA ALA A 369 -3.36 -1.60 10.60
C ALA A 369 -3.66 -0.50 11.62
N ALA A 370 -2.94 -0.51 12.75
CA ALA A 370 -3.04 0.51 13.78
C ALA A 370 -2.76 1.92 13.25
N TYR A 371 -1.75 2.07 12.37
CA TYR A 371 -1.47 3.32 11.68
C TYR A 371 -2.62 3.73 10.75
N ALA A 372 -3.16 2.79 9.97
CA ALA A 372 -4.21 3.08 9.01
C ALA A 372 -5.52 3.50 9.71
N GLU A 373 -5.94 2.78 10.75
CA GLU A 373 -7.19 2.99 11.47
C GLU A 373 -7.16 4.20 12.41
N SER A 374 -6.00 4.62 12.87
CA SER A 374 -5.85 5.70 13.85
C SER A 374 -6.29 7.06 13.33
N SER A 375 -6.94 7.84 14.19
CA SER A 375 -7.18 9.28 14.01
C SER A 375 -6.08 10.17 14.61
N VAL A 376 -5.04 9.60 15.21
CA VAL A 376 -3.85 10.34 15.68
C VAL A 376 -3.06 10.85 14.47
N CYS A 377 -2.36 11.98 14.64
CA CYS A 377 -1.47 12.54 13.62
C CYS A 377 -0.59 11.45 12.96
N ARG A 378 -0.68 11.28 11.63
CA ARG A 378 0.07 10.29 10.86
C ARG A 378 1.56 10.39 11.09
N ARG A 379 2.09 11.61 11.10
CA ARG A 379 3.51 11.92 11.33
C ARG A 379 3.95 11.50 12.72
N LYS A 380 3.16 11.84 13.75
CA LYS A 380 3.42 11.45 15.13
C LYS A 380 3.52 9.94 15.30
N MET A 381 2.62 9.20 14.66
CA MET A 381 2.64 7.74 14.68
C MET A 381 3.88 7.15 14.01
N LEU A 382 4.25 7.63 12.82
CA LEU A 382 5.45 7.18 12.12
C LEU A 382 6.72 7.46 12.92
N LEU A 383 6.87 8.66 13.46
CA LEU A 383 8.04 9.04 14.25
C LEU A 383 8.13 8.22 15.54
N HIS A 384 7.00 8.04 16.25
CA HIS A 384 6.93 7.20 17.44
C HIS A 384 7.32 5.74 17.14
N TYR A 385 6.88 5.18 15.99
CA TYR A 385 7.26 3.84 15.55
C TYR A 385 8.79 3.67 15.43
N PHE A 386 9.50 4.69 14.95
CA PHE A 386 10.96 4.72 14.85
C PHE A 386 11.68 5.20 16.14
N GLY A 387 10.95 5.33 17.25
CA GLY A 387 11.50 5.74 18.55
C GLY A 387 11.90 7.22 18.59
N GLU A 388 11.24 8.06 17.78
CA GLU A 388 11.42 9.52 17.77
C GLU A 388 10.21 10.22 18.39
N GLU A 389 10.44 11.09 19.36
CA GLU A 389 9.39 11.91 19.96
C GLU A 389 9.02 13.09 19.05
N TYR A 390 7.71 13.29 18.88
CA TYR A 390 7.16 14.43 18.13
C TYR A 390 6.25 15.23 19.04
N HIS A 391 6.69 16.44 19.39
CA HIS A 391 6.06 17.28 20.40
C HIS A 391 4.90 18.14 19.86
N GLU A 392 4.83 18.34 18.54
CA GLU A 392 3.76 19.10 17.92
C GLU A 392 2.41 18.38 18.05
N GLU A 393 1.37 19.09 18.46
CA GLU A 393 0.02 18.53 18.50
C GLU A 393 -0.58 18.33 17.12
N ASN A 394 -0.29 19.24 16.18
CA ASN A 394 -0.78 19.26 14.82
C ASN A 394 0.38 19.47 13.84
N CYS A 395 0.59 18.52 12.93
CA CYS A 395 1.66 18.65 11.93
C CYS A 395 1.26 19.49 10.70
N HIS A 396 0.00 19.95 10.61
CA HIS A 396 -0.56 20.73 9.50
C HIS A 396 -0.37 20.11 8.10
N ASN A 397 0.07 18.84 8.03
CA ASN A 397 0.41 18.17 6.77
C ASN A 397 0.08 16.65 6.80
N CYS A 398 -1.11 16.28 7.30
CA CYS A 398 -1.70 14.95 7.16
C CYS A 398 -3.24 15.02 7.26
N ASP A 399 -3.92 13.99 6.77
CA ASP A 399 -5.38 13.89 6.76
C ASP A 399 -6.00 14.10 8.15
N ASN A 400 -5.45 13.45 9.18
CA ASN A 400 -5.98 13.53 10.54
C ASN A 400 -5.81 14.91 11.19
N CYS A 401 -4.76 15.64 10.83
CA CYS A 401 -4.51 16.99 11.36
C CYS A 401 -5.32 18.06 10.62
N LEU A 402 -5.58 17.88 9.33
CA LEU A 402 -6.42 18.79 8.54
C LEU A 402 -7.91 18.58 8.82
N HIS A 403 -8.31 17.35 9.18
CA HIS A 403 -9.68 16.98 9.53
C HIS A 403 -9.69 16.29 10.91
N PRO A 404 -9.52 17.07 12.00
CA PRO A 404 -9.39 16.50 13.34
C PRO A 404 -10.71 15.90 13.81
N THR A 405 -10.62 14.71 14.40
CA THR A 405 -11.72 14.04 15.09
C THR A 405 -11.88 14.61 16.50
N GLU A 406 -13.11 14.67 17.00
CA GLU A 406 -13.38 15.11 18.37
C GLU A 406 -12.69 14.21 19.40
N LYS A 407 -12.11 14.85 20.42
CA LYS A 407 -11.49 14.17 21.55
C LYS A 407 -12.53 13.85 22.61
N PHE A 408 -12.39 12.73 23.27
CA PHE A 408 -13.22 12.35 24.43
C PHE A 408 -12.35 11.96 25.61
N GLU A 409 -12.91 12.05 26.82
CA GLU A 409 -12.23 11.69 28.05
C GLU A 409 -12.10 10.17 28.20
N ALA A 410 -10.91 9.66 28.40
CA ALA A 410 -10.60 8.25 28.56
C ALA A 410 -9.77 7.93 29.83
N LYS A 411 -9.80 8.82 30.82
CA LYS A 411 -9.05 8.67 32.08
C LYS A 411 -9.32 7.32 32.73
N ASP A 412 -10.59 6.94 32.86
CA ASP A 412 -10.99 5.72 33.55
C ASP A 412 -10.59 4.47 32.75
N ALA A 413 -10.76 4.50 31.43
CA ALA A 413 -10.31 3.43 30.55
C ALA A 413 -8.77 3.26 30.57
N LEU A 414 -8.02 4.36 30.61
CA LEU A 414 -6.55 4.30 30.77
C LEU A 414 -6.18 3.70 32.12
N LEU A 415 -6.84 4.09 33.21
CA LEU A 415 -6.59 3.54 34.52
C LEU A 415 -6.80 2.02 34.53
N VAL A 416 -7.93 1.53 34.02
CA VAL A 416 -8.24 0.10 33.91
C VAL A 416 -7.13 -0.64 33.12
N VAL A 417 -6.67 -0.11 31.99
CA VAL A 417 -5.59 -0.72 31.21
C VAL A 417 -4.28 -0.78 32.00
N LEU A 418 -3.89 0.31 32.68
CA LEU A 418 -2.63 0.36 33.43
C LEU A 418 -2.65 -0.58 34.64
N GLU A 419 -3.75 -0.65 35.36
CA GLU A 419 -3.96 -1.58 36.49
C GLU A 419 -3.94 -3.03 36.00
N SER A 420 -4.60 -3.34 34.90
CA SER A 420 -4.59 -4.66 34.29
C SER A 420 -3.17 -5.10 33.88
N VAL A 421 -2.39 -4.21 33.28
CA VAL A 421 -0.99 -4.49 32.92
C VAL A 421 -0.15 -4.75 34.17
N ALA A 422 -0.41 -4.02 35.28
CA ALA A 422 0.27 -4.24 36.55
C ALA A 422 -0.12 -5.59 37.18
N ALA A 423 -1.41 -5.93 37.19
CA ALA A 423 -1.98 -7.15 37.78
C ALA A 423 -1.40 -8.41 37.13
N VAL A 424 -1.24 -8.42 35.80
CA VAL A 424 -0.61 -9.53 35.06
C VAL A 424 0.91 -9.41 35.00
N LYS A 425 1.55 -8.63 35.87
CA LYS A 425 3.00 -8.48 36.08
C LYS A 425 3.76 -8.03 34.84
N GLU A 426 3.15 -7.21 33.98
CA GLU A 426 3.78 -6.65 32.78
C GLU A 426 4.32 -7.72 31.80
N ASN A 427 3.69 -8.91 31.68
CA ASN A 427 4.21 -10.06 30.93
C ASN A 427 3.35 -10.48 29.74
N PHE A 428 2.42 -9.65 29.31
CA PHE A 428 1.48 -9.99 28.24
C PHE A 428 1.39 -8.92 27.17
N ARG A 429 0.93 -9.33 25.97
CA ARG A 429 0.74 -8.47 24.80
C ARG A 429 -0.61 -7.72 24.88
N GLN A 430 -0.79 -6.79 23.97
CA GLN A 430 -1.98 -5.94 23.90
C GLN A 430 -3.29 -6.74 23.79
N GLU A 431 -3.33 -7.79 22.96
CA GLU A 431 -4.51 -8.62 22.76
C GLU A 431 -4.96 -9.29 24.05
N TYR A 432 -4.00 -9.86 24.78
CA TYR A 432 -4.25 -10.48 26.08
C TYR A 432 -4.82 -9.47 27.10
N ILE A 433 -4.25 -8.28 27.16
CA ILE A 433 -4.74 -7.22 28.04
C ILE A 433 -6.17 -6.80 27.66
N ILE A 434 -6.47 -6.70 26.34
CA ILE A 434 -7.82 -6.38 25.87
C ILE A 434 -8.83 -7.49 26.27
N ASP A 435 -8.48 -8.76 26.09
CA ASP A 435 -9.36 -9.88 26.50
C ASP A 435 -9.53 -9.92 28.00
N PHE A 436 -8.47 -9.67 28.77
CA PHE A 436 -8.50 -9.60 30.24
C PHE A 436 -9.42 -8.49 30.74
N VAL A 437 -9.29 -7.28 30.21
CA VAL A 437 -10.13 -6.12 30.55
C VAL A 437 -11.61 -6.36 30.22
N LYS A 438 -11.88 -7.09 29.12
CA LYS A 438 -13.25 -7.43 28.69
C LYS A 438 -13.84 -8.63 29.40
N GLY A 439 -13.16 -9.24 30.35
CA GLY A 439 -13.64 -10.44 31.05
C GLY A 439 -13.76 -11.68 30.16
N ARG A 440 -13.00 -11.76 29.07
CA ARG A 440 -12.99 -12.93 28.17
C ARG A 440 -12.03 -13.98 28.71
N ALA A 441 -12.55 -15.06 29.27
CA ALA A 441 -11.76 -16.18 29.77
C ALA A 441 -11.22 -17.03 28.59
N THR A 442 -10.15 -16.57 27.98
CA THR A 442 -9.41 -17.36 26.96
C THR A 442 -8.61 -18.47 27.64
N ASP A 443 -8.22 -19.53 26.91
CA ASP A 443 -7.42 -20.63 27.43
C ASP A 443 -6.13 -20.13 28.08
N ASP A 444 -5.50 -19.11 27.52
CA ASP A 444 -4.31 -18.46 28.06
C ASP A 444 -4.59 -17.78 29.42
N ILE A 445 -5.67 -17.04 29.54
CA ILE A 445 -6.07 -16.34 30.77
C ILE A 445 -6.36 -17.35 31.90
N VAL A 446 -7.14 -18.39 31.58
CA VAL A 446 -7.48 -19.47 32.51
C VAL A 446 -6.23 -20.27 32.94
N SER A 447 -5.31 -20.58 32.01
CA SER A 447 -4.09 -21.33 32.32
C SER A 447 -3.19 -20.58 33.29
N HIS A 448 -3.17 -19.25 33.27
CA HIS A 448 -2.44 -18.38 34.17
C HIS A 448 -3.24 -18.03 35.44
N LYS A 449 -4.50 -18.47 35.56
CA LYS A 449 -5.44 -18.12 36.63
C LYS A 449 -5.64 -16.63 36.80
N HIS A 450 -5.60 -15.91 35.69
CA HIS A 450 -5.81 -14.47 35.70
C HIS A 450 -7.30 -14.13 35.66
N ASP A 451 -8.17 -15.08 35.33
CA ASP A 451 -9.63 -14.98 35.50
C ASP A 451 -10.09 -14.90 36.96
N GLU A 452 -9.20 -15.25 37.94
CA GLU A 452 -9.45 -15.13 39.37
C GLU A 452 -9.00 -13.77 39.96
N LEU A 453 -8.36 -12.89 39.18
CA LEU A 453 -7.88 -11.58 39.64
C LEU A 453 -9.03 -10.57 39.72
N GLU A 454 -8.94 -9.62 40.68
CA GLU A 454 -9.95 -8.59 40.91
C GLU A 454 -10.13 -7.67 39.70
N GLU A 455 -9.07 -7.43 38.94
CA GLU A 455 -9.05 -6.57 37.75
C GLU A 455 -9.56 -7.28 36.49
N PHE A 456 -9.84 -8.59 36.51
CA PHE A 456 -10.42 -9.30 35.39
C PHE A 456 -11.83 -8.82 35.10
N GLY A 457 -12.09 -8.40 33.86
CA GLY A 457 -13.39 -7.86 33.47
C GLY A 457 -13.67 -6.43 33.94
N ALA A 458 -12.69 -5.72 34.50
CA ALA A 458 -12.88 -4.35 35.01
C ALA A 458 -13.38 -3.34 33.95
N GLY A 459 -13.32 -3.67 32.67
CA GLY A 459 -13.81 -2.87 31.56
C GLY A 459 -14.96 -3.51 30.79
N GLU A 460 -15.65 -4.51 31.31
CA GLU A 460 -16.71 -5.24 30.64
C GLU A 460 -17.88 -4.33 30.21
N ASP A 461 -18.22 -3.33 31.04
CA ASP A 461 -19.28 -2.36 30.78
C ASP A 461 -18.90 -1.26 29.78
N MET A 462 -17.62 -1.17 29.35
CA MET A 462 -17.16 -0.13 28.42
C MET A 462 -17.25 -0.59 26.97
N ASP A 463 -17.39 0.37 26.05
CA ASP A 463 -17.41 0.06 24.61
C ASP A 463 -16.12 -0.70 24.20
N ALA A 464 -16.33 -1.84 23.59
CA ALA A 464 -15.24 -2.69 23.11
C ALA A 464 -14.26 -1.97 22.15
N LYS A 465 -14.72 -0.93 21.46
CA LYS A 465 -13.94 -0.15 20.49
C LYS A 465 -12.96 0.83 21.15
N VAL A 466 -13.07 1.10 22.44
CA VAL A 466 -12.23 2.09 23.14
C VAL A 466 -10.81 1.56 23.45
N TRP A 467 -10.62 0.25 23.59
CA TRP A 467 -9.40 -0.34 24.13
C TRP A 467 -8.18 -0.17 23.23
N ASN A 468 -8.33 -0.39 21.91
CA ASN A 468 -7.25 -0.18 20.97
C ASN A 468 -6.76 1.28 20.91
N PRO A 469 -7.66 2.29 20.77
CA PRO A 469 -7.29 3.70 20.88
C PRO A 469 -6.61 4.08 22.19
N VAL A 470 -7.12 3.59 23.32
CA VAL A 470 -6.54 3.89 24.65
C VAL A 470 -5.12 3.36 24.76
N ILE A 471 -4.90 2.09 24.49
CA ILE A 471 -3.56 1.47 24.59
C ILE A 471 -2.59 2.16 23.63
N ARG A 472 -2.99 2.41 22.38
CA ARG A 472 -2.17 3.09 21.37
C ARG A 472 -1.77 4.48 21.82
N GLN A 473 -2.74 5.28 22.30
CA GLN A 473 -2.44 6.64 22.72
C GLN A 473 -1.71 6.69 24.07
N ALA A 474 -1.90 5.68 24.94
CA ALA A 474 -1.08 5.51 26.13
C ALA A 474 0.40 5.19 25.81
N LEU A 475 0.66 4.41 24.76
CA LEU A 475 2.02 4.17 24.26
C LEU A 475 2.66 5.46 23.73
N ILE A 476 1.93 6.22 22.91
CA ILE A 476 2.38 7.50 22.33
C ILE A 476 2.60 8.56 23.42
N ALA A 477 1.75 8.59 24.44
CA ALA A 477 1.86 9.52 25.58
C ALA A 477 2.91 9.07 26.61
N GLY A 478 3.52 7.89 26.43
CA GLY A 478 4.58 7.38 27.30
C GLY A 478 4.11 6.85 28.65
N TYR A 479 2.83 6.51 28.84
CA TYR A 479 2.35 5.77 30.01
C TYR A 479 2.68 4.29 29.95
N LEU A 480 2.65 3.72 28.74
CA LEU A 480 3.06 2.36 28.42
C LEU A 480 4.28 2.38 27.49
N LYS A 481 4.99 1.26 27.45
CA LYS A 481 6.00 0.97 26.43
C LYS A 481 5.85 -0.47 25.97
N LYS A 482 6.18 -0.76 24.71
CA LYS A 482 6.30 -2.14 24.21
C LYS A 482 7.71 -2.65 24.44
N ASP A 483 7.84 -3.82 25.06
CA ASP A 483 9.10 -4.54 25.14
C ASP A 483 9.28 -5.37 23.86
N VAL A 484 9.95 -4.75 22.89
CA VAL A 484 10.15 -5.34 21.55
C VAL A 484 11.07 -6.56 21.60
N GLU A 485 12.00 -6.63 22.58
CA GLU A 485 12.90 -7.79 22.76
C GLU A 485 12.12 -9.03 23.19
N ASN A 486 11.04 -8.84 23.94
CA ASN A 486 10.16 -9.89 24.42
C ASN A 486 8.82 -9.90 23.68
N TYR A 487 8.86 -9.85 22.33
CA TYR A 487 7.68 -10.01 21.45
C TYR A 487 6.54 -9.02 21.69
N GLY A 488 6.86 -7.78 22.12
CA GLY A 488 5.86 -6.71 22.22
C GLY A 488 5.01 -6.74 23.50
N LEU A 489 5.56 -7.27 24.61
CA LEU A 489 4.90 -7.21 25.91
C LEU A 489 4.68 -5.75 26.34
N LEU A 490 3.52 -5.47 26.95
CA LEU A 490 3.23 -4.16 27.51
C LEU A 490 3.89 -3.98 28.87
N LYS A 491 4.62 -2.90 29.03
CA LYS A 491 5.31 -2.52 30.27
C LYS A 491 4.86 -1.14 30.73
N LEU A 492 4.73 -0.97 32.04
CA LEU A 492 4.47 0.33 32.65
C LEU A 492 5.72 1.19 32.67
N THR A 493 5.59 2.44 32.26
CA THR A 493 6.63 3.46 32.47
C THR A 493 6.54 4.08 33.88
N ALA A 494 7.51 4.91 34.23
CA ALA A 494 7.42 5.70 35.46
C ALA A 494 6.20 6.65 35.44
N ALA A 495 5.81 7.15 34.26
CA ALA A 495 4.61 7.98 34.09
C ALA A 495 3.33 7.15 34.32
N GLY A 496 3.23 5.94 33.73
CA GLY A 496 2.11 5.04 33.94
C GLY A 496 1.92 4.67 35.42
N LYS A 497 3.03 4.36 36.11
CA LYS A 497 2.99 4.04 37.57
C LYS A 497 2.57 5.24 38.42
N ARG A 498 2.86 6.48 38.00
CA ARG A 498 2.35 7.69 38.64
C ARG A 498 0.87 7.92 38.35
N PHE A 499 0.43 7.66 37.13
CA PHE A 499 -0.96 7.83 36.74
C PHE A 499 -1.90 6.93 37.55
N ILE A 500 -1.54 5.66 37.79
CA ILE A 500 -2.31 4.73 38.66
C ILE A 500 -2.53 5.33 40.05
N LYS A 501 -1.51 6.01 40.61
CA LYS A 501 -1.61 6.62 41.94
C LYS A 501 -2.38 7.95 41.97
N ASN A 502 -2.32 8.69 40.90
CA ASN A 502 -2.95 9.99 40.76
C ASN A 502 -3.46 10.17 39.34
N PRO A 503 -4.66 9.63 39.01
CA PRO A 503 -5.22 9.73 37.67
C PRO A 503 -5.56 11.15 37.28
N GLU A 504 -5.15 11.57 36.10
CA GLU A 504 -5.39 12.88 35.49
C GLU A 504 -6.27 12.73 34.23
N SER A 505 -6.80 13.84 33.70
CA SER A 505 -7.55 13.83 32.44
C SER A 505 -6.67 13.29 31.30
N PHE A 506 -7.23 12.37 30.53
CA PHE A 506 -6.60 11.76 29.36
C PHE A 506 -7.52 11.83 28.15
N MET A 507 -7.37 12.88 27.36
CA MET A 507 -8.17 13.12 26.16
C MET A 507 -7.61 12.37 24.97
N ILE A 508 -8.42 11.52 24.35
CA ILE A 508 -8.04 10.72 23.17
C ILE A 508 -9.00 10.92 22.00
N VAL A 509 -8.58 10.47 20.82
CA VAL A 509 -9.41 10.39 19.61
C VAL A 509 -9.80 8.94 19.35
N ALA A 510 -11.02 8.72 18.87
CA ALA A 510 -11.48 7.41 18.43
C ALA A 510 -10.78 6.98 17.12
N ASP A 511 -10.69 5.69 16.87
CA ASP A 511 -10.23 5.15 15.61
C ASP A 511 -11.25 5.37 14.49
N LYS A 512 -10.77 5.42 13.25
CA LYS A 512 -11.62 5.44 12.06
C LYS A 512 -12.23 4.05 11.84
N GLU A 513 -13.52 4.01 11.53
CA GLU A 513 -14.19 2.77 11.15
C GLU A 513 -13.96 2.50 9.65
N PHE A 514 -13.34 1.36 9.34
CA PHE A 514 -13.24 0.82 7.99
C PHE A 514 -14.13 -0.43 7.94
N SER A 515 -15.26 -0.36 7.20
CA SER A 515 -16.17 -1.50 7.06
C SER A 515 -15.50 -2.63 6.28
N ASP A 516 -15.73 -3.87 6.70
CA ASP A 516 -15.32 -5.07 5.94
C ASP A 516 -16.20 -5.27 4.71
N ASP A 517 -17.41 -4.75 4.71
CA ASP A 517 -18.39 -4.88 3.65
C ASP A 517 -18.20 -3.83 2.58
N PHE A 518 -17.94 -4.32 1.36
CA PHE A 518 -17.93 -3.52 0.13
C PHE A 518 -19.35 -3.17 -0.33
N ASP A 519 -20.37 -3.57 0.40
CA ASP A 519 -21.76 -3.29 0.13
C ASP A 519 -22.18 -1.97 0.76
N GLY A 520 -22.22 -0.95 -0.10
CA GLY A 520 -23.25 0.08 -0.09
C GLY A 520 -23.47 0.97 1.13
N ALA A 521 -22.48 1.25 2.00
CA ALA A 521 -22.62 2.39 2.87
C ALA A 521 -22.20 3.67 2.11
N PRO A 522 -23.03 4.72 2.06
CA PRO A 522 -22.64 5.97 1.42
C PRO A 522 -21.46 6.56 2.18
N LEU A 523 -20.39 6.88 1.42
CA LEU A 523 -19.26 7.67 1.91
C LEU A 523 -19.82 8.92 2.60
N SER A 524 -19.37 9.18 3.83
CA SER A 524 -19.53 10.47 4.49
C SER A 524 -19.18 11.57 3.49
N GLU A 525 -20.06 12.54 3.41
CA GLU A 525 -20.10 13.70 2.55
C GLU A 525 -18.77 14.48 2.50
N HIS A 526 -17.84 14.08 1.62
CA HIS A 526 -16.85 15.02 1.13
C HIS A 526 -16.52 14.67 -0.35
N ASN A 527 -17.16 15.40 -1.27
CA ASN A 527 -16.96 15.42 -2.72
C ASN A 527 -17.59 14.30 -3.57
N THR A 528 -18.77 13.81 -3.22
CA THR A 528 -19.75 13.39 -4.23
C THR A 528 -20.73 14.54 -4.41
N GLY A 529 -20.95 15.01 -5.61
CA GLY A 529 -22.02 15.98 -5.89
C GLY A 529 -23.30 15.47 -5.20
N ALA A 530 -23.95 16.30 -4.39
CA ALA A 530 -25.19 15.93 -3.74
C ALA A 530 -26.17 15.44 -4.80
N LEU A 531 -26.89 14.34 -4.52
CA LEU A 531 -27.91 13.83 -5.42
C LEU A 531 -28.86 14.97 -5.78
N ASP A 532 -28.91 15.35 -7.05
CA ASP A 532 -29.85 16.36 -7.53
C ASP A 532 -31.25 15.77 -7.57
N GLN A 533 -31.99 15.99 -6.47
CA GLN A 533 -33.36 15.47 -6.29
C GLN A 533 -34.30 15.94 -7.41
N THR A 534 -34.08 17.14 -7.96
CA THR A 534 -34.89 17.68 -9.05
C THR A 534 -34.62 16.91 -10.33
N LEU A 535 -33.34 16.74 -10.69
CA LEU A 535 -32.98 15.98 -11.88
C LEU A 535 -33.39 14.50 -11.72
N PHE A 536 -33.19 13.90 -10.53
CA PHE A 536 -33.60 12.53 -10.27
C PHE A 536 -35.13 12.32 -10.48
N SER A 537 -35.95 13.24 -10.01
CA SER A 537 -37.39 13.19 -10.25
C SER A 537 -37.73 13.29 -11.74
N MET A 538 -37.05 14.20 -12.46
CA MET A 538 -37.26 14.36 -13.94
C MET A 538 -36.83 13.10 -14.70
N LEU A 539 -35.75 12.45 -14.28
CA LEU A 539 -35.26 11.17 -14.86
C LEU A 539 -36.25 10.02 -14.60
N LYS A 540 -36.87 9.96 -13.43
CA LYS A 540 -37.94 8.98 -13.13
C LYS A 540 -39.17 9.18 -14.02
N ASP A 541 -39.59 10.40 -14.24
CA ASP A 541 -40.73 10.71 -15.11
C ASP A 541 -40.41 10.41 -16.58
N LEU A 542 -39.19 10.73 -17.03
CA LEU A 542 -38.74 10.36 -18.37
C LEU A 542 -38.71 8.83 -18.52
N ARG A 543 -38.20 8.10 -17.51
CA ARG A 543 -38.17 6.63 -17.51
C ARG A 543 -39.56 6.03 -17.67
N LYS A 544 -40.57 6.52 -16.92
CA LYS A 544 -41.99 6.10 -17.09
C LYS A 544 -42.49 6.36 -18.50
N THR A 545 -42.14 7.49 -19.08
CA THR A 545 -42.55 7.87 -20.45
C THR A 545 -41.95 6.93 -21.49
N VAL A 546 -40.63 6.63 -21.35
CA VAL A 546 -39.90 5.74 -22.25
C VAL A 546 -40.40 4.28 -22.05
N ALA A 547 -40.62 3.84 -20.84
CA ALA A 547 -41.15 2.53 -20.51
C ALA A 547 -42.51 2.30 -21.16
N LYS A 548 -43.44 3.29 -21.03
CA LYS A 548 -44.76 3.21 -21.65
C LYS A 548 -44.68 3.17 -23.16
N LYS A 549 -43.75 3.91 -23.81
CA LYS A 549 -43.51 3.90 -25.27
C LYS A 549 -43.06 2.52 -25.76
N HIS A 550 -42.23 1.83 -24.96
CA HIS A 550 -41.70 0.50 -25.30
C HIS A 550 -42.56 -0.63 -24.75
N LYS A 551 -43.64 -0.35 -24.00
CA LYS A 551 -44.50 -1.32 -23.31
C LYS A 551 -43.69 -2.26 -22.38
N LEU A 552 -42.79 -1.70 -21.60
CA LEU A 552 -41.92 -2.39 -20.68
C LEU A 552 -42.06 -1.80 -19.28
N PRO A 553 -41.84 -2.58 -18.21
CA PRO A 553 -41.73 -2.05 -16.87
C PRO A 553 -40.59 -0.98 -16.74
N PRO A 554 -40.78 0.07 -15.93
CA PRO A 554 -39.81 1.18 -15.83
C PRO A 554 -38.39 0.72 -15.42
N TYR A 555 -38.25 -0.25 -14.54
CA TYR A 555 -36.97 -0.75 -14.06
C TYR A 555 -36.15 -1.47 -15.17
N VAL A 556 -36.81 -2.01 -16.20
CA VAL A 556 -36.14 -2.62 -17.37
C VAL A 556 -35.35 -1.57 -18.17
N ILE A 557 -35.87 -0.35 -18.26
CA ILE A 557 -35.18 0.77 -18.94
C ILE A 557 -33.91 1.10 -18.19
N PHE A 558 -34.04 1.62 -16.94
CA PHE A 558 -32.92 1.87 -16.03
C PHE A 558 -33.40 1.69 -14.59
N GLN A 559 -32.61 1.05 -13.76
CA GLN A 559 -32.89 0.91 -12.34
C GLN A 559 -32.74 2.24 -11.60
N ASP A 560 -33.31 2.36 -10.39
CA ASP A 560 -33.23 3.58 -9.59
C ASP A 560 -31.79 3.98 -9.30
N ILE A 561 -30.92 3.03 -8.98
CA ILE A 561 -29.50 3.25 -8.74
C ILE A 561 -28.77 3.86 -9.96
N SER A 562 -29.20 3.50 -11.18
CA SER A 562 -28.67 4.09 -12.41
C SER A 562 -29.12 5.55 -12.55
N LEU A 563 -30.38 5.85 -12.23
CA LEU A 563 -30.91 7.21 -12.27
C LEU A 563 -30.30 8.13 -11.18
N GLU A 564 -30.03 7.59 -10.00
CA GLU A 564 -29.31 8.30 -8.93
C GLU A 564 -27.91 8.68 -9.37
N GLN A 565 -27.20 7.76 -9.98
CA GLN A 565 -25.87 8.05 -10.54
C GLN A 565 -25.95 9.06 -11.70
N MET A 566 -26.96 8.97 -12.58
CA MET A 566 -27.17 9.98 -13.62
C MET A 566 -27.42 11.38 -13.04
N ALA A 567 -28.21 11.47 -11.96
CA ALA A 567 -28.51 12.73 -11.27
C ALA A 567 -27.33 13.28 -10.47
N THR A 568 -26.33 12.47 -10.19
CA THR A 568 -25.10 12.87 -9.49
C THR A 568 -23.96 13.21 -10.46
N MET A 569 -23.89 12.48 -11.58
CA MET A 569 -22.75 12.53 -12.52
C MET A 569 -23.03 13.34 -13.79
N TYR A 570 -24.27 13.66 -14.05
CA TYR A 570 -24.75 14.43 -15.23
C TYR A 570 -24.17 13.94 -16.57
N PRO A 571 -24.35 12.67 -16.98
CA PRO A 571 -23.86 12.17 -18.26
C PRO A 571 -24.66 12.81 -19.42
N VAL A 572 -23.98 13.52 -20.33
CA VAL A 572 -24.63 14.22 -21.46
C VAL A 572 -24.38 13.55 -22.78
N ASP A 573 -23.48 12.59 -22.86
CA ASP A 573 -23.24 11.83 -24.07
C ASP A 573 -23.32 10.30 -23.80
N MET A 574 -23.36 9.53 -24.90
CA MET A 574 -23.55 8.08 -24.84
C MET A 574 -22.37 7.35 -24.21
N GLN A 575 -21.16 7.91 -24.24
CA GLN A 575 -19.97 7.32 -23.62
C GLN A 575 -19.99 7.53 -22.12
N GLU A 576 -20.35 8.74 -21.68
CA GLU A 576 -20.54 9.04 -20.26
C GLU A 576 -21.66 8.20 -19.65
N LEU A 577 -22.77 8.02 -20.41
CA LEU A 577 -23.90 7.22 -19.96
C LEU A 577 -23.55 5.74 -19.76
N GLN A 578 -22.69 5.17 -20.60
CA GLN A 578 -22.21 3.78 -20.44
C GLN A 578 -21.33 3.58 -19.21
N ASN A 579 -20.83 4.64 -18.57
CA ASN A 579 -20.08 4.57 -17.33
C ASN A 579 -20.98 4.49 -16.09
N ILE A 580 -22.30 4.65 -16.25
CA ILE A 580 -23.28 4.54 -15.18
C ILE A 580 -23.51 3.05 -14.88
N GLN A 581 -23.57 2.70 -13.61
CA GLN A 581 -23.83 1.34 -13.16
C GLN A 581 -25.18 0.84 -13.69
N GLY A 582 -25.22 -0.36 -14.27
CA GLY A 582 -26.43 -0.93 -14.85
C GLY A 582 -26.80 -0.40 -16.24
N VAL A 583 -25.93 0.45 -16.86
CA VAL A 583 -26.12 0.96 -18.21
C VAL A 583 -25.06 0.37 -19.14
N GLY A 584 -25.34 -0.78 -19.71
CA GLY A 584 -24.50 -1.38 -20.76
C GLY A 584 -24.68 -0.69 -22.13
N ALA A 585 -23.77 -1.01 -23.07
CA ALA A 585 -23.78 -0.42 -24.42
C ALA A 585 -25.12 -0.62 -25.16
N GLY A 586 -25.80 -1.76 -24.94
CA GLY A 586 -27.13 -2.07 -25.52
C GLY A 586 -28.21 -1.13 -25.00
N LYS A 587 -28.33 -0.97 -23.68
CA LYS A 587 -29.31 -0.07 -23.05
C LYS A 587 -29.03 1.39 -23.39
N ALA A 588 -27.77 1.81 -23.34
CA ALA A 588 -27.36 3.14 -23.73
C ALA A 588 -27.80 3.46 -25.18
N LYS A 589 -27.50 2.55 -26.11
CA LYS A 589 -27.88 2.74 -27.52
C LYS A 589 -29.39 2.76 -27.73
N ARG A 590 -30.16 1.95 -27.01
CA ARG A 590 -31.61 1.80 -27.18
C ARG A 590 -32.40 2.91 -26.51
N TYR A 591 -32.03 3.33 -25.32
CA TYR A 591 -32.79 4.25 -24.47
C TYR A 591 -32.06 5.55 -24.13
N GLY A 592 -30.72 5.56 -24.13
CA GLY A 592 -29.90 6.63 -23.56
C GLY A 592 -30.07 8.02 -24.20
N LYS A 593 -30.41 8.10 -25.48
CA LYS A 593 -30.47 9.38 -26.24
C LYS A 593 -31.40 10.42 -25.59
N GLU A 594 -32.57 9.99 -25.11
CA GLU A 594 -33.55 10.88 -24.49
C GLU A 594 -33.08 11.34 -23.13
N PHE A 595 -32.39 10.48 -22.37
CA PHE A 595 -31.83 10.77 -21.05
C PHE A 595 -30.64 11.74 -21.14
N CYS A 596 -29.67 11.49 -22.03
CA CYS A 596 -28.57 12.43 -22.26
C CYS A 596 -29.08 13.81 -22.69
N LYS A 597 -30.12 13.87 -23.54
CA LYS A 597 -30.71 15.14 -23.96
C LYS A 597 -31.33 15.91 -22.78
N LEU A 598 -32.08 15.20 -21.90
CA LEU A 598 -32.70 15.84 -20.74
C LEU A 598 -31.61 16.36 -19.78
N ILE A 599 -30.59 15.55 -19.50
CA ILE A 599 -29.50 15.93 -18.62
C ILE A 599 -28.72 17.12 -19.16
N ASN A 600 -28.41 17.12 -20.46
CA ASN A 600 -27.72 18.25 -21.09
C ASN A 600 -28.51 19.54 -20.98
N GLN A 601 -29.82 19.50 -21.33
CA GLN A 601 -30.71 20.64 -21.19
C GLN A 601 -30.78 21.12 -19.73
N TYR A 602 -30.91 20.23 -18.78
CA TYR A 602 -30.93 20.55 -17.34
C TYR A 602 -29.64 21.25 -16.90
N CYS A 603 -28.47 20.76 -17.34
CA CYS A 603 -27.18 21.37 -17.03
C CYS A 603 -27.06 22.78 -17.61
N GLU A 604 -27.52 23.00 -18.85
CA GLU A 604 -27.50 24.31 -19.48
C GLU A 604 -28.46 25.32 -18.78
N GLU A 605 -29.67 24.89 -18.44
CA GLU A 605 -30.68 25.74 -17.78
C GLU A 605 -30.29 26.14 -16.37
N ASN A 606 -29.59 25.27 -15.63
CA ASN A 606 -29.19 25.51 -14.24
C ASN A 606 -27.72 25.95 -14.08
N LEU A 607 -27.03 26.26 -15.20
CA LEU A 607 -25.63 26.69 -15.23
C LEU A 607 -24.70 25.74 -14.40
N ILE A 608 -24.95 24.43 -14.49
CA ILE A 608 -24.17 23.42 -13.79
C ILE A 608 -22.82 23.32 -14.48
N GLU A 609 -21.75 23.81 -13.80
CA GLU A 609 -20.39 23.59 -14.25
C GLU A 609 -20.05 22.09 -14.01
N ARG A 610 -20.14 21.32 -15.08
CA ARG A 610 -19.72 19.93 -15.08
C ARG A 610 -18.20 19.88 -15.09
N PRO A 611 -17.55 19.17 -14.16
CA PRO A 611 -16.11 18.96 -14.23
C PRO A 611 -15.79 18.23 -15.54
N GLU A 612 -15.12 18.87 -16.49
CA GLU A 612 -14.63 18.23 -17.72
C GLU A 612 -13.67 17.06 -17.44
N GLU A 613 -13.16 16.99 -16.22
CA GLU A 613 -12.18 16.02 -15.73
C GLU A 613 -12.77 14.65 -15.35
N LEU A 614 -14.10 14.48 -15.37
CA LEU A 614 -14.78 13.25 -14.91
C LEU A 614 -14.88 12.14 -15.98
N ARG A 615 -14.32 12.31 -17.16
CA ARG A 615 -14.30 11.29 -18.21
C ARG A 615 -13.25 10.22 -17.90
N VAL A 616 -13.59 9.25 -17.07
CA VAL A 616 -12.76 8.06 -16.83
C VAL A 616 -13.15 7.00 -17.85
N ARG A 617 -12.20 6.66 -18.73
CA ARG A 617 -12.38 5.53 -19.66
C ARG A 617 -12.08 4.24 -18.89
N THR A 618 -13.06 3.35 -18.83
CA THR A 618 -12.88 2.00 -18.31
C THR A 618 -12.40 1.08 -19.44
N VAL A 619 -11.34 0.33 -19.20
CA VAL A 619 -10.99 -0.81 -20.06
C VAL A 619 -12.00 -1.91 -19.74
N ALA A 620 -12.74 -2.36 -20.75
CA ALA A 620 -13.64 -3.50 -20.57
C ALA A 620 -12.81 -4.68 -20.05
N LYS A 621 -12.99 -5.02 -18.78
CA LYS A 621 -12.40 -6.23 -18.21
C LYS A 621 -13.05 -7.40 -18.95
N LYS A 622 -12.31 -8.03 -19.84
CA LYS A 622 -12.63 -9.40 -20.25
C LYS A 622 -12.33 -10.28 -19.03
N SER A 623 -13.28 -10.36 -18.12
CA SER A 623 -13.22 -11.37 -17.09
C SER A 623 -13.19 -12.71 -17.83
N VAL A 624 -12.11 -13.45 -17.67
CA VAL A 624 -11.95 -14.79 -18.26
C VAL A 624 -13.12 -15.68 -17.82
N LEU A 625 -13.62 -15.48 -16.61
CA LEU A 625 -14.79 -16.16 -16.08
C LEU A 625 -16.06 -15.77 -16.86
N LYS A 626 -16.36 -14.47 -17.03
CA LYS A 626 -17.53 -14.01 -17.78
C LYS A 626 -17.54 -14.48 -19.23
N VAL A 627 -16.40 -14.35 -19.92
CA VAL A 627 -16.26 -14.85 -21.29
C VAL A 627 -16.46 -16.37 -21.35
N SER A 628 -15.92 -17.07 -20.37
CA SER A 628 -16.05 -18.54 -20.27
C SER A 628 -17.49 -18.97 -19.98
N ILE A 629 -18.23 -18.27 -19.11
CA ILE A 629 -19.65 -18.52 -18.85
C ILE A 629 -20.47 -18.26 -20.11
N ILE A 630 -20.30 -17.12 -20.78
CA ILE A 630 -20.99 -16.80 -22.03
C ILE A 630 -20.77 -17.91 -23.09
N GLN A 631 -19.51 -18.31 -23.30
CA GLN A 631 -19.16 -19.35 -24.26
C GLN A 631 -19.73 -20.73 -23.89
N SER A 632 -19.89 -21.02 -22.61
CA SER A 632 -20.48 -22.28 -22.15
C SER A 632 -22.00 -22.29 -22.36
N ILE A 633 -22.67 -21.19 -22.06
CA ILE A 633 -24.11 -21.01 -22.33
C ILE A 633 -24.40 -21.02 -23.85
N ASP A 634 -23.57 -20.38 -24.67
CA ASP A 634 -23.68 -20.43 -26.13
C ASP A 634 -23.55 -21.85 -26.68
N ARG A 635 -22.86 -22.76 -25.95
CA ARG A 635 -22.72 -24.18 -26.28
C ARG A 635 -23.79 -25.07 -25.63
N GLN A 636 -24.73 -24.45 -24.92
CA GLN A 636 -25.81 -25.15 -24.20
C GLN A 636 -25.27 -26.18 -23.20
N ILE A 637 -24.17 -25.84 -22.48
CA ILE A 637 -23.67 -26.68 -21.39
C ILE A 637 -24.61 -26.50 -20.21
N ASP A 638 -24.98 -27.63 -19.61
CA ASP A 638 -25.82 -27.68 -18.41
C ASP A 638 -25.26 -26.73 -17.32
N LEU A 639 -26.14 -26.01 -16.62
CA LEU A 639 -25.69 -24.99 -15.67
C LEU A 639 -25.13 -25.60 -14.37
N ASP A 640 -25.58 -26.79 -13.96
CA ASP A 640 -24.99 -27.49 -12.82
C ASP A 640 -23.59 -28.01 -13.16
N ASP A 641 -23.42 -28.60 -14.35
CA ASP A 641 -22.10 -28.99 -14.85
C ASP A 641 -21.16 -27.77 -15.00
N LEU A 642 -21.71 -26.63 -15.41
CA LEU A 642 -20.94 -25.40 -15.54
C LEU A 642 -20.51 -24.85 -14.19
N ALA A 643 -21.35 -24.90 -13.16
CA ALA A 643 -21.03 -24.49 -11.79
C ALA A 643 -19.89 -25.36 -11.26
N GLU A 644 -20.00 -26.71 -11.37
CA GLU A 644 -18.95 -27.63 -10.94
C GLU A 644 -17.62 -27.38 -11.68
N ALA A 645 -17.67 -27.22 -13.01
CA ALA A 645 -16.49 -26.95 -13.83
C ALA A 645 -15.79 -25.63 -13.51
N LYS A 646 -16.50 -24.65 -12.91
CA LYS A 646 -15.95 -23.36 -12.49
C LYS A 646 -15.60 -23.32 -11.00
N GLY A 647 -15.94 -24.35 -10.23
CA GLY A 647 -15.75 -24.40 -8.78
C GLY A 647 -16.63 -23.39 -8.05
N LEU A 648 -17.82 -23.12 -8.57
CA LEU A 648 -18.86 -22.26 -7.99
C LEU A 648 -19.99 -23.16 -7.48
N ASP A 649 -20.73 -22.70 -6.48
CA ASP A 649 -22.03 -23.26 -6.21
C ASP A 649 -23.07 -22.74 -7.25
N PHE A 650 -24.23 -23.36 -7.31
CA PHE A 650 -25.24 -23.00 -8.30
C PHE A 650 -25.75 -21.56 -8.13
N SER A 651 -25.93 -21.11 -6.89
CA SER A 651 -26.36 -19.75 -6.58
C SER A 651 -25.28 -18.73 -6.97
N GLU A 652 -23.99 -19.02 -6.72
CA GLU A 652 -22.86 -18.17 -7.17
C GLU A 652 -22.79 -18.08 -8.70
N LEU A 653 -23.09 -19.18 -9.42
CA LEU A 653 -23.17 -19.14 -10.87
C LEU A 653 -24.32 -18.26 -11.35
N LEU A 654 -25.50 -18.36 -10.74
CA LEU A 654 -26.65 -17.50 -11.08
C LEU A 654 -26.32 -16.01 -10.84
N ASP A 655 -25.62 -15.68 -9.75
CA ASP A 655 -25.15 -14.30 -9.48
C ASP A 655 -24.26 -13.75 -10.61
N GLU A 656 -23.34 -14.57 -11.12
CA GLU A 656 -22.47 -14.19 -12.25
C GLU A 656 -23.25 -14.06 -13.56
N ILE A 657 -24.24 -14.94 -13.83
CA ILE A 657 -25.11 -14.87 -15.01
C ILE A 657 -25.98 -13.61 -14.94
N GLU A 658 -26.60 -13.34 -13.81
CA GLU A 658 -27.36 -12.10 -13.56
C GLU A 658 -26.51 -10.86 -13.82
N ALA A 659 -25.30 -10.81 -13.28
CA ALA A 659 -24.37 -9.70 -13.49
C ALA A 659 -23.98 -9.52 -14.97
N ILE A 660 -23.94 -10.62 -15.74
CA ILE A 660 -23.71 -10.58 -17.20
C ILE A 660 -24.93 -9.97 -17.92
N VAL A 661 -26.14 -10.43 -17.61
CA VAL A 661 -27.38 -9.95 -18.22
C VAL A 661 -27.63 -8.48 -17.83
N TYR A 662 -27.43 -8.12 -16.56
CA TYR A 662 -27.55 -6.71 -16.13
C TYR A 662 -26.52 -5.79 -16.80
N SER A 663 -25.34 -6.31 -17.21
CA SER A 663 -24.37 -5.53 -17.97
C SER A 663 -24.75 -5.27 -19.43
N GLY A 664 -25.89 -5.80 -19.90
CA GLY A 664 -26.41 -5.63 -21.27
C GLY A 664 -25.96 -6.71 -22.24
N THR A 665 -25.56 -7.88 -21.75
CA THR A 665 -25.22 -9.03 -22.59
C THR A 665 -26.41 -9.98 -22.66
N LYS A 666 -26.91 -10.24 -23.86
CA LYS A 666 -27.99 -11.23 -24.08
C LYS A 666 -27.44 -12.64 -23.89
N LEU A 667 -28.11 -13.44 -23.06
CA LEU A 667 -27.85 -14.87 -22.85
C LEU A 667 -29.12 -15.65 -23.11
N ASN A 668 -28.97 -16.84 -23.67
CA ASN A 668 -30.09 -17.77 -23.85
C ASN A 668 -29.88 -19.00 -22.97
N ILE A 669 -30.67 -19.13 -21.91
CA ILE A 669 -30.66 -20.23 -20.98
C ILE A 669 -31.96 -21.07 -21.06
N ASP A 670 -32.76 -20.89 -22.14
CA ASP A 670 -34.05 -21.61 -22.34
C ASP A 670 -33.86 -23.13 -22.26
N TYR A 671 -32.78 -23.66 -22.85
CA TYR A 671 -32.45 -25.08 -22.83
C TYR A 671 -32.37 -25.68 -21.43
N PHE A 672 -31.95 -24.89 -20.43
CA PHE A 672 -31.89 -25.35 -19.06
C PHE A 672 -33.21 -25.10 -18.33
N ILE A 673 -33.85 -23.95 -18.56
CA ILE A 673 -35.16 -23.64 -17.97
C ILE A 673 -36.21 -24.70 -18.37
N GLU A 674 -36.28 -25.09 -19.65
CA GLU A 674 -37.19 -26.12 -20.17
C GLU A 674 -36.97 -27.51 -19.52
N GLU A 675 -35.79 -27.77 -18.93
CA GLU A 675 -35.48 -29.04 -18.26
C GLU A 675 -35.82 -28.99 -16.77
N VAL A 676 -35.71 -27.83 -16.10
CA VAL A 676 -35.77 -27.75 -14.62
C VAL A 676 -36.99 -26.99 -14.08
N VAL A 677 -37.70 -26.21 -14.92
CA VAL A 677 -38.87 -25.40 -14.50
C VAL A 677 -40.09 -25.86 -15.31
N ASP A 678 -41.24 -26.03 -14.63
CA ASP A 678 -42.50 -26.36 -15.28
C ASP A 678 -42.96 -25.20 -16.18
N ASP A 679 -43.50 -25.53 -17.39
CA ASP A 679 -43.94 -24.52 -18.36
C ASP A 679 -44.96 -23.53 -17.78
N ASP A 680 -45.89 -24.01 -16.93
CA ASP A 680 -46.90 -23.17 -16.28
C ASP A 680 -46.20 -22.17 -15.29
N HIS A 681 -45.15 -22.61 -14.57
CA HIS A 681 -44.36 -21.76 -13.70
C HIS A 681 -43.55 -20.71 -14.47
N VAL A 682 -43.00 -21.09 -15.64
CA VAL A 682 -42.29 -20.13 -16.51
C VAL A 682 -43.22 -19.01 -16.94
N ASP A 683 -44.44 -19.33 -17.39
CA ASP A 683 -45.39 -18.33 -17.86
C ASP A 683 -45.84 -17.41 -16.70
N ASP A 684 -46.18 -17.97 -15.54
CA ASP A 684 -46.64 -17.21 -14.37
C ASP A 684 -45.55 -16.24 -13.84
N ILE A 685 -44.30 -16.71 -13.69
CA ILE A 685 -43.19 -15.91 -13.24
C ILE A 685 -42.83 -14.83 -14.27
N TYR A 686 -42.89 -15.18 -15.58
CA TYR A 686 -42.60 -14.25 -16.64
C TYR A 686 -43.65 -13.12 -16.69
N ASP A 687 -44.94 -13.45 -16.56
CA ASP A 687 -46.05 -12.49 -16.52
C ASP A 687 -45.97 -11.63 -15.28
N TYR A 688 -45.59 -12.17 -14.10
CA TYR A 688 -45.32 -11.38 -12.90
C TYR A 688 -44.27 -10.29 -13.19
N PHE A 689 -43.11 -10.63 -13.78
CA PHE A 689 -42.07 -9.62 -14.07
C PHE A 689 -42.47 -8.65 -15.18
N MET A 690 -43.43 -8.99 -16.04
CA MET A 690 -44.00 -8.06 -17.01
C MET A 690 -44.93 -7.01 -16.38
N GLU A 691 -45.65 -7.37 -15.31
CA GLU A 691 -46.63 -6.53 -14.66
C GLU A 691 -46.08 -5.80 -13.41
N SER A 692 -45.03 -6.35 -12.77
CA SER A 692 -44.45 -5.82 -11.54
C SER A 692 -43.71 -4.50 -11.76
N ASP A 693 -43.71 -3.64 -10.75
CA ASP A 693 -42.92 -2.39 -10.70
C ASP A 693 -41.45 -2.62 -10.20
N THR A 694 -41.14 -3.84 -9.71
CA THR A 694 -39.82 -4.19 -9.13
C THR A 694 -39.32 -5.54 -9.65
N ASP A 695 -37.99 -5.73 -9.66
CA ASP A 695 -37.34 -7.00 -9.96
C ASP A 695 -36.77 -7.68 -8.67
N ASP A 696 -37.26 -7.29 -7.51
CA ASP A 696 -36.88 -7.85 -6.22
C ASP A 696 -37.39 -9.29 -6.07
N LEU A 697 -36.48 -10.22 -5.72
CA LEU A 697 -36.79 -11.64 -5.57
C LEU A 697 -37.74 -11.92 -4.40
N ASN A 698 -37.55 -11.20 -3.28
CA ASN A 698 -38.41 -11.42 -2.11
C ASN A 698 -39.84 -10.96 -2.41
N ALA A 699 -39.99 -9.85 -3.13
CA ALA A 699 -41.32 -9.38 -3.56
C ALA A 699 -41.98 -10.36 -4.53
N ALA A 700 -41.22 -10.95 -5.44
CA ALA A 700 -41.70 -11.97 -6.37
C ALA A 700 -42.12 -13.26 -5.61
N GLN A 701 -41.32 -13.71 -4.66
CA GLN A 701 -41.62 -14.87 -3.83
C GLN A 701 -42.87 -14.68 -2.97
N ASP A 702 -43.02 -13.47 -2.38
CA ASP A 702 -44.19 -13.13 -1.54
C ASP A 702 -45.49 -13.12 -2.37
N GLU A 703 -45.46 -12.71 -3.63
CA GLU A 703 -46.65 -12.60 -4.49
C GLU A 703 -46.98 -13.87 -5.22
N LEU A 704 -45.97 -14.62 -5.69
CA LEU A 704 -46.16 -15.91 -6.38
C LEU A 704 -46.52 -17.04 -5.39
N GLY A 705 -45.98 -16.99 -4.17
CA GLY A 705 -46.28 -17.95 -3.11
C GLY A 705 -45.25 -19.08 -2.96
N GLU A 706 -45.53 -20.01 -2.01
CA GLU A 706 -44.59 -21.08 -1.63
C GLU A 706 -44.45 -22.20 -2.64
N ASP A 707 -45.31 -22.24 -3.67
CA ASP A 707 -45.27 -23.27 -4.73
C ASP A 707 -44.12 -23.02 -5.73
N TYR A 708 -43.52 -21.80 -5.73
CA TYR A 708 -42.40 -21.41 -6.59
C TYR A 708 -41.13 -21.33 -5.77
N ASN A 709 -40.05 -21.96 -6.22
CA ASN A 709 -38.79 -21.87 -5.51
C ASN A 709 -37.93 -20.68 -5.98
N GLU A 710 -37.01 -20.26 -5.15
CA GLU A 710 -36.17 -19.08 -5.42
C GLU A 710 -35.33 -19.22 -6.70
N ASP A 711 -34.80 -20.41 -6.98
CA ASP A 711 -33.98 -20.66 -8.16
C ASP A 711 -34.82 -20.64 -9.46
N GLU A 712 -36.08 -21.12 -9.44
CA GLU A 712 -37.02 -21.00 -10.58
C GLU A 712 -37.30 -19.52 -10.87
N ILE A 713 -37.59 -18.73 -9.85
CA ILE A 713 -37.87 -17.29 -9.98
C ILE A 713 -36.63 -16.59 -10.55
N ARG A 714 -35.43 -16.93 -10.09
CA ARG A 714 -34.16 -16.37 -10.58
C ARG A 714 -33.91 -16.72 -12.04
N LEU A 715 -34.05 -17.97 -12.42
CA LEU A 715 -33.84 -18.44 -13.78
C LEU A 715 -34.78 -17.73 -14.76
N VAL A 716 -36.08 -17.67 -14.46
CA VAL A 716 -37.05 -17.01 -15.33
C VAL A 716 -36.85 -15.49 -15.35
N ARG A 717 -36.42 -14.86 -14.23
CA ARG A 717 -36.03 -13.48 -14.19
C ARG A 717 -34.82 -13.20 -15.12
N ILE A 718 -33.79 -14.08 -15.12
CA ILE A 718 -32.66 -13.96 -16.03
C ILE A 718 -33.12 -14.02 -17.48
N LYS A 719 -33.99 -14.98 -17.84
CA LYS A 719 -34.61 -15.09 -19.17
C LYS A 719 -35.33 -13.79 -19.54
N PHE A 720 -36.24 -13.33 -18.68
CA PHE A 720 -37.01 -12.13 -18.88
C PHE A 720 -36.11 -10.90 -19.12
N LEU A 721 -35.11 -10.67 -18.27
CA LEU A 721 -34.17 -9.57 -18.41
C LEU A 721 -33.30 -9.69 -19.67
N SER A 722 -32.90 -10.90 -20.02
CA SER A 722 -32.13 -11.17 -21.23
C SER A 722 -32.92 -10.88 -22.51
N GLU A 723 -34.18 -11.18 -22.53
CA GLU A 723 -35.05 -10.95 -23.70
C GLU A 723 -35.54 -9.52 -23.83
N GLN A 724 -35.96 -8.92 -22.71
CA GLN A 724 -36.63 -7.64 -22.70
C GLN A 724 -35.67 -6.44 -22.51
N ALA A 725 -34.59 -6.64 -21.76
CA ALA A 725 -33.65 -5.56 -21.45
C ALA A 725 -32.44 -5.51 -22.38
N ASN A 726 -32.10 -6.60 -23.07
CA ASN A 726 -30.92 -6.76 -23.92
C ASN A 726 -31.30 -7.23 -25.33
#